data_3ac1e3e266822b60cab75e5c03993069
#
_entry.id   3ac1e3e266822b60cab75e5c03993069
#
_cell.length_a   1.000
_cell.length_b   1.000
_cell.length_c   1.000
_cell.angle_alpha   90.00
_cell.angle_beta   90.00
_cell.angle_gamma   90.00
#
_symmetry.space_group_name_H-M   'P 1'
#
loop_
_entity.id
_entity.type
_entity.pdbx_description
1 polymer ?
#
loop_
_entity_poly.entity_id
_entity_poly.type
_entity_poly.pdbx_seq_one_letter_code
_entity_poly.pdbx_strand_id
1 'polypeptide(L)'
;MNKYIYIFFVSFVFSNIRAQSETYSVTIRVMDNMNNALPSATVQADSGIKVDADADGNAVLTLSKGKHILNISKDQYDEKEFYIIVENQETHIVKLKKEIRIPEVIITSKEGKGLTSKSVIDRQAMQHLQPSSFTDLMELLPGGLSRDPNLSIVNRPVIRENAGGPSSYNTTSLGIQFMIDDNAWNSNANLQTSVDESQMLEAAKKRNTTAIGTDMRTISTNDIEKVEIIRGIPSAAYGDLTSGLIKIERKTGRSPLEARFKADGFSKQYYIGKGFLISKNWSINANFDYLDSRQNPTDEFENYQRLTASFRSKLNTRLWQKPLEWRSSLDFSNNLDKKKYDPDTGYALTDSYKNSNQRISFTNNFIYKLKANSFFDKVALNTAIRQGFEKIEQVKLVQLSGPRALSLTTTAGENIGIYPDTRYIAESSTDGRPVDLSVFAQLSGSRKTGKLNYQYDIGLDWKYSKNFGKGQQWDLATPPSATIGTRPREFDAIPAWQNVAFFAGNQMSYNLGLHRFSLYTGLRVSKLLGIGNEYVISKKIFTEPRVNFQYNLPHVIIKDSPLKTDVTLGYGILYKQPTLQMLYPNKAFMDYIQVNYYHNDDNYRYVNFMTYVQNRENKNLTAAKNVKKEIRLDLSYKGHEVFVTYFREDLKNGFRSTLQNQINSYKKYNTAYIDLSQWGENGPDLTQVPYENIREFGNYSVTENGSATLKDGIEFGYTSPRIKAINTKFTLTGAWFKTQYRNTVPVLERPVISLAGSSYSYYGIYKNDTGYINENLNYNFITDTYISDLGLIVSVSLQGSLYNYQKYDQRIPEPEAYIDLNGVTHVFTDADRTDLYKQWLVRNVSTTDNLSTRYTYTGQANFKVTKIIYKSLKTSMFVNRLFSYEHPYYFLGSKIVRKNGNSPYFGMELNYNF
;
A
#
# COMPACT_ATOMS: atom_id res chain seq x y z
N MET A 1 -22.62 11.60 26.39
CA MET A 1 -21.16 11.49 26.72
C MET A 1 -20.90 10.72 28.02
N ASN A 2 -21.94 10.24 28.74
CA ASN A 2 -21.78 9.59 30.07
C ASN A 2 -21.95 8.05 30.11
N LYS A 3 -21.95 7.34 28.95
CA LYS A 3 -22.12 5.87 28.91
C LYS A 3 -20.83 5.06 28.58
N TYR A 4 -19.73 5.74 28.26
CA TYR A 4 -18.49 5.05 27.86
C TYR A 4 -17.35 5.10 28.90
N ILE A 5 -17.52 5.82 29.98
CA ILE A 5 -16.51 5.95 31.04
C ILE A 5 -16.52 4.74 32.01
N TYR A 6 -17.60 3.97 32.10
CA TYR A 6 -17.72 2.85 33.01
C TYR A 6 -16.94 1.58 32.64
N ILE A 7 -16.55 1.40 31.37
CA ILE A 7 -15.81 0.20 30.96
C ILE A 7 -14.31 0.28 31.30
N PHE A 8 -13.78 1.47 31.50
CA PHE A 8 -12.36 1.66 31.85
C PHE A 8 -12.10 1.51 33.39
N PHE A 9 -13.14 1.62 34.22
CA PHE A 9 -13.00 1.58 35.69
C PHE A 9 -13.24 0.20 36.30
N VAL A 10 -13.85 -0.75 35.60
CA VAL A 10 -14.12 -2.10 36.12
C VAL A 10 -12.86 -2.99 36.18
N SER A 11 -11.76 -2.61 35.59
CA SER A 11 -10.49 -3.38 35.64
C SER A 11 -9.65 -3.12 36.89
N PHE A 12 -10.10 -2.31 37.86
CA PHE A 12 -9.26 -1.91 39.01
C PHE A 12 -9.66 -2.51 40.36
N VAL A 13 -10.71 -3.35 40.44
CA VAL A 13 -11.25 -3.82 41.74
C VAL A 13 -11.16 -5.34 41.94
N PHE A 14 -10.18 -6.04 41.37
CA PHE A 14 -9.88 -7.41 41.77
C PHE A 14 -8.42 -7.54 42.26
N SER A 15 -8.13 -7.06 43.46
CA SER A 15 -6.89 -7.37 44.15
C SER A 15 -7.17 -8.21 45.41
N ASN A 16 -6.37 -9.28 45.50
CA ASN A 16 -6.15 -10.13 46.66
C ASN A 16 -7.05 -11.38 46.84
N ILE A 17 -6.73 -12.43 46.05
CA ILE A 17 -6.83 -13.79 46.57
C ILE A 17 -5.46 -14.45 46.35
N ARG A 18 -4.65 -14.54 47.38
CA ARG A 18 -3.44 -15.38 47.40
C ARG A 18 -3.88 -16.81 47.73
N ALA A 19 -3.92 -17.67 46.71
CA ALA A 19 -3.86 -19.11 46.94
C ALA A 19 -2.38 -19.51 46.98
N GLN A 20 -1.91 -19.97 48.08
CA GLN A 20 -0.59 -20.57 48.25
C GLN A 20 -0.60 -21.91 47.50
N SER A 21 0.02 -21.97 46.27
CA SER A 21 0.16 -23.23 45.52
C SER A 21 1.39 -23.97 46.04
N GLU A 22 1.20 -25.24 46.44
CA GLU A 22 2.32 -26.15 46.71
C GLU A 22 3.22 -26.21 45.46
N THR A 23 4.52 -25.99 45.64
CA THR A 23 5.52 -26.06 44.58
C THR A 23 6.51 -27.16 44.90
N TYR A 24 6.90 -27.89 43.86
CA TYR A 24 7.85 -28.99 43.93
C TYR A 24 9.05 -28.73 43.03
N SER A 25 10.22 -29.22 43.46
CA SER A 25 11.44 -29.18 42.66
C SER A 25 11.42 -30.35 41.69
N VAL A 26 11.42 -30.05 40.37
CA VAL A 26 11.43 -31.03 39.31
C VAL A 26 12.77 -30.93 38.55
N THR A 27 13.48 -32.04 38.45
CA THR A 27 14.75 -32.12 37.72
C THR A 27 14.50 -32.72 36.35
N ILE A 28 14.87 -31.97 35.30
CA ILE A 28 14.85 -32.48 33.93
C ILE A 28 16.29 -32.76 33.51
N ARG A 29 16.61 -34.03 33.31
CA ARG A 29 17.90 -34.44 32.79
C ARG A 29 17.83 -34.54 31.26
N VAL A 30 18.51 -33.63 30.58
CA VAL A 30 18.53 -33.56 29.13
C VAL A 30 19.72 -34.32 28.58
N MET A 31 19.50 -35.30 27.73
CA MET A 31 20.49 -36.17 27.15
C MET A 31 20.35 -36.27 25.62
N ASP A 32 21.40 -36.74 24.91
CA ASP A 32 21.27 -37.14 23.52
C ASP A 32 20.77 -38.62 23.38
N ASN A 33 20.55 -39.06 22.15
CA ASN A 33 20.11 -40.43 21.89
C ASN A 33 21.22 -41.51 22.22
N MET A 34 22.44 -41.07 22.42
CA MET A 34 23.59 -41.93 22.82
C MET A 34 23.80 -41.92 24.35
N ASN A 35 22.85 -41.27 25.09
CA ASN A 35 22.90 -41.07 26.55
C ASN A 35 24.03 -40.13 27.06
N ASN A 36 24.58 -39.27 26.19
CA ASN A 36 25.50 -38.23 26.65
C ASN A 36 24.67 -37.06 27.21
N ALA A 37 25.11 -36.49 28.33
CA ALA A 37 24.51 -35.28 28.90
C ALA A 37 24.61 -34.09 27.94
N LEU A 38 23.57 -33.23 27.91
CA LEU A 38 23.54 -32.04 27.10
C LEU A 38 23.61 -30.77 27.97
N PRO A 39 24.83 -30.31 28.36
CA PRO A 39 24.96 -29.09 29.16
C PRO A 39 24.46 -27.88 28.40
N SER A 40 23.97 -26.89 29.16
CA SER A 40 23.36 -25.67 28.62
C SER A 40 22.18 -25.91 27.67
N ALA A 41 21.51 -27.07 27.78
CA ALA A 41 20.15 -27.21 27.20
C ALA A 41 19.17 -26.34 27.96
N THR A 42 18.34 -25.60 27.27
CA THR A 42 17.35 -24.72 27.88
C THR A 42 16.05 -25.47 28.12
N VAL A 43 15.54 -25.46 29.35
CA VAL A 43 14.21 -25.97 29.71
C VAL A 43 13.34 -24.79 30.11
N GLN A 44 12.25 -24.59 29.40
CA GLN A 44 11.30 -23.50 29.66
C GLN A 44 9.92 -24.07 29.95
N ALA A 45 9.38 -23.75 31.11
CA ALA A 45 8.02 -24.15 31.49
C ALA A 45 6.98 -23.18 30.91
N ASP A 46 5.74 -23.66 30.76
CA ASP A 46 4.54 -22.88 30.42
C ASP A 46 4.27 -21.72 31.39
N SER A 47 4.72 -21.87 32.66
CA SER A 47 4.74 -20.80 33.67
C SER A 47 5.69 -19.65 33.37
N GLY A 48 6.54 -19.77 32.32
CA GLY A 48 7.55 -18.79 31.93
C GLY A 48 8.89 -18.95 32.67
N ILE A 49 9.05 -19.95 33.57
CA ILE A 49 10.30 -20.28 34.22
C ILE A 49 11.25 -20.89 33.16
N LYS A 50 12.45 -20.36 33.07
CA LYS A 50 13.49 -20.81 32.13
C LYS A 50 14.75 -21.13 32.90
N VAL A 51 15.30 -22.35 32.72
CA VAL A 51 16.53 -22.83 33.37
C VAL A 51 17.39 -23.49 32.31
N ASP A 52 18.70 -23.23 32.35
CA ASP A 52 19.68 -23.93 31.51
C ASP A 52 20.25 -25.10 32.29
N ALA A 53 20.44 -26.24 31.62
CA ALA A 53 20.98 -27.44 32.20
C ALA A 53 22.49 -27.28 32.58
N ASP A 54 22.89 -27.85 33.68
CA ASP A 54 24.24 -27.87 34.20
C ASP A 54 25.21 -28.77 33.36
N ALA A 55 26.44 -29.00 33.83
CA ALA A 55 27.42 -29.80 33.15
C ALA A 55 27.00 -31.28 32.98
N ASP A 56 26.14 -31.78 33.86
CA ASP A 56 25.60 -33.15 33.85
C ASP A 56 24.26 -33.26 33.10
N GLY A 57 23.83 -32.17 32.47
CA GLY A 57 22.58 -32.07 31.72
C GLY A 57 21.31 -31.90 32.57
N ASN A 58 21.44 -31.57 33.87
CA ASN A 58 20.28 -31.42 34.75
C ASN A 58 19.81 -29.96 34.81
N ALA A 59 18.52 -29.73 34.57
CA ALA A 59 17.84 -28.46 34.78
C ALA A 59 16.78 -28.61 35.89
N VAL A 60 16.92 -27.83 36.99
CA VAL A 60 16.06 -27.93 38.14
C VAL A 60 15.06 -26.76 38.09
N LEU A 61 13.75 -27.10 37.98
CA LEU A 61 12.66 -26.13 37.95
C LEU A 61 11.79 -26.27 39.20
N THR A 62 11.34 -25.13 39.76
CA THR A 62 10.33 -25.13 40.83
C THR A 62 8.95 -24.88 40.18
N LEU A 63 8.11 -25.92 40.17
CA LEU A 63 6.81 -25.90 39.51
C LEU A 63 5.67 -26.12 40.54
N SER A 64 4.51 -25.55 40.22
CA SER A 64 3.30 -25.80 41.06
C SER A 64 2.76 -27.21 40.80
N LYS A 65 2.09 -27.80 41.79
CA LYS A 65 1.37 -29.06 41.61
C LYS A 65 0.38 -28.96 40.44
N GLY A 66 0.41 -29.94 39.49
CA GLY A 66 -0.47 -29.98 38.34
C GLY A 66 0.24 -30.29 37.04
N LYS A 67 -0.47 -30.08 35.93
CA LYS A 67 0.04 -30.34 34.57
C LYS A 67 0.88 -29.17 34.07
N HIS A 68 2.05 -29.46 33.55
CA HIS A 68 2.97 -28.50 32.94
C HIS A 68 3.45 -28.95 31.58
N ILE A 69 3.74 -27.99 30.72
CA ILE A 69 4.37 -28.20 29.42
C ILE A 69 5.77 -27.57 29.50
N LEU A 70 6.79 -28.38 29.25
CA LEU A 70 8.16 -27.96 29.22
C LEU A 70 8.65 -27.93 27.78
N ASN A 71 9.16 -26.82 27.32
CA ASN A 71 9.85 -26.69 26.04
C ASN A 71 11.34 -26.85 26.27
N ILE A 72 11.94 -27.90 25.70
CA ILE A 72 13.35 -28.23 25.86
C ILE A 72 14.06 -28.02 24.53
N SER A 73 15.08 -27.16 24.53
CA SER A 73 15.84 -26.80 23.35
C SER A 73 17.34 -26.79 23.61
N LYS A 74 18.11 -27.14 22.62
CA LYS A 74 19.58 -27.05 22.57
C LYS A 74 20.02 -26.78 21.14
N ASP A 75 21.03 -25.94 20.95
CA ASP A 75 21.61 -25.73 19.61
C ASP A 75 22.10 -27.05 19.01
N GLN A 76 21.77 -27.28 17.74
CA GLN A 76 21.99 -28.51 16.98
C GLN A 76 21.19 -29.76 17.41
N TYR A 77 20.13 -29.60 18.19
CA TYR A 77 19.21 -30.66 18.60
C TYR A 77 17.76 -30.27 18.34
N ASP A 78 16.89 -31.26 18.10
CA ASP A 78 15.44 -31.05 17.93
C ASP A 78 14.85 -30.45 19.21
N GLU A 79 14.07 -29.40 19.09
CA GLU A 79 13.25 -28.88 20.19
C GLU A 79 12.16 -29.91 20.55
N LYS A 80 11.95 -30.12 21.85
CA LYS A 80 10.98 -31.11 22.33
C LYS A 80 10.06 -30.48 23.36
N GLU A 81 8.75 -30.59 23.11
CA GLU A 81 7.73 -30.33 24.14
C GLU A 81 7.58 -31.60 24.98
N PHE A 82 7.70 -31.46 26.30
CA PHE A 82 7.58 -32.53 27.25
C PHE A 82 6.46 -32.23 28.26
N TYR A 83 5.52 -33.15 28.38
CA TYR A 83 4.33 -33.02 29.24
C TYR A 83 4.59 -33.74 30.54
N ILE A 84 4.43 -33.07 31.70
CA ILE A 84 4.57 -33.65 33.02
C ILE A 84 3.36 -33.30 33.91
N ILE A 85 3.09 -34.21 34.84
CA ILE A 85 2.14 -33.96 35.94
C ILE A 85 2.97 -33.94 37.22
N VAL A 86 3.11 -32.75 37.81
CA VAL A 86 3.89 -32.56 39.04
C VAL A 86 3.03 -32.86 40.24
N GLU A 87 3.34 -33.93 40.96
CA GLU A 87 2.68 -34.33 42.21
C GLU A 87 3.64 -34.31 43.40
N ASN A 88 4.91 -34.51 43.18
CA ASN A 88 5.99 -34.52 44.16
C ASN A 88 7.32 -34.11 43.51
N GLN A 89 8.45 -34.24 44.26
CA GLN A 89 9.78 -34.03 43.69
C GLN A 89 10.17 -35.21 42.81
N GLU A 90 10.40 -34.95 41.52
CA GLU A 90 10.66 -35.97 40.50
C GLU A 90 11.82 -35.61 39.56
N THR A 91 12.44 -36.64 38.97
CA THR A 91 13.47 -36.48 37.95
C THR A 91 12.99 -37.14 36.67
N HIS A 92 12.94 -36.39 35.59
CA HIS A 92 12.56 -36.89 34.24
C HIS A 92 13.76 -36.80 33.28
N ILE A 93 13.97 -37.89 32.51
CA ILE A 93 15.00 -37.96 31.48
C ILE A 93 14.36 -37.60 30.14
N VAL A 94 14.86 -36.56 29.49
CA VAL A 94 14.40 -36.15 28.15
C VAL A 94 15.53 -36.30 27.17
N LYS A 95 15.30 -37.12 26.14
CA LYS A 95 16.27 -37.29 25.07
C LYS A 95 15.98 -36.38 23.91
N LEU A 96 16.95 -35.56 23.52
CA LEU A 96 16.95 -34.76 22.30
C LEU A 96 17.72 -35.49 21.22
N LYS A 97 17.19 -35.50 20.02
CA LYS A 97 17.87 -36.06 18.86
C LYS A 97 18.79 -35.02 18.27
N LYS A 98 20.10 -35.38 18.08
CA LYS A 98 21.01 -34.50 17.35
C LYS A 98 20.51 -34.36 15.92
N GLU A 99 20.06 -33.20 15.59
CA GLU A 99 19.67 -32.86 14.24
C GLU A 99 20.88 -32.24 13.56
N ILE A 100 21.27 -32.80 12.42
CA ILE A 100 22.02 -32.01 11.46
C ILE A 100 20.99 -31.02 10.94
N ARG A 101 20.80 -29.92 11.66
CA ARG A 101 19.97 -28.83 11.18
C ARG A 101 20.60 -28.27 9.93
N ILE A 102 20.23 -28.84 8.82
CA ILE A 102 20.13 -28.05 7.60
C ILE A 102 19.06 -27.01 7.94
N PRO A 103 19.38 -25.71 7.98
CA PRO A 103 18.39 -24.70 8.33
C PRO A 103 17.15 -24.98 7.48
N GLU A 104 15.98 -25.16 8.10
CA GLU A 104 14.74 -25.37 7.36
C GLU A 104 14.56 -24.18 6.44
N VAL A 105 14.78 -24.39 5.15
CA VAL A 105 14.63 -23.34 4.16
C VAL A 105 13.13 -23.05 4.04
N ILE A 106 12.69 -21.98 4.67
CA ILE A 106 11.32 -21.50 4.59
C ILE A 106 11.26 -20.56 3.39
N ILE A 107 10.53 -20.99 2.38
CA ILE A 107 10.45 -20.31 1.10
C ILE A 107 9.08 -19.66 0.85
N THR A 108 8.20 -19.68 1.84
CA THR A 108 6.87 -19.06 1.84
C THR A 108 6.75 -18.05 2.98
N SER A 109 5.73 -17.23 2.95
CA SER A 109 5.38 -16.43 4.13
C SER A 109 4.92 -17.34 5.27
N LYS A 110 5.29 -16.95 6.49
CA LYS A 110 4.74 -17.55 7.71
C LYS A 110 3.56 -16.71 8.18
N GLU A 111 2.42 -17.37 8.41
CA GLU A 111 1.32 -16.69 9.07
C GLU A 111 1.64 -16.54 10.57
N GLY A 112 1.62 -15.29 11.03
CA GLY A 112 1.87 -14.99 12.44
C GLY A 112 0.71 -15.46 13.32
N LYS A 113 0.99 -16.31 14.31
CA LYS A 113 0.04 -16.66 15.37
C LYS A 113 -0.03 -15.49 16.36
N GLY A 114 -1.22 -15.06 16.73
CA GLY A 114 -1.38 -13.98 17.72
C GLY A 114 -2.66 -13.17 17.52
N LEU A 115 -2.70 -11.99 18.10
CA LEU A 115 -3.89 -11.14 18.23
C LEU A 115 -4.35 -10.45 16.93
N THR A 116 -3.61 -10.58 15.82
CA THR A 116 -3.99 -9.97 14.52
C THR A 116 -3.45 -10.81 13.37
N SER A 117 -4.21 -10.85 12.26
CA SER A 117 -3.77 -11.53 11.05
C SER A 117 -2.60 -10.83 10.40
N LYS A 118 -1.47 -11.53 10.29
CA LYS A 118 -0.25 -11.01 9.67
C LYS A 118 0.52 -12.11 8.96
N SER A 119 1.18 -11.74 7.86
CA SER A 119 2.17 -12.58 7.18
C SER A 119 3.57 -12.05 7.46
N VAL A 120 4.49 -12.96 7.73
CA VAL A 120 5.91 -12.67 7.94
C VAL A 120 6.71 -13.30 6.81
N ILE A 121 7.47 -12.49 6.08
CA ILE A 121 8.37 -12.91 5.01
C ILE A 121 9.79 -12.68 5.51
N ASP A 122 10.53 -13.74 5.73
CA ASP A 122 11.92 -13.68 6.17
C ASP A 122 12.91 -13.61 4.99
N ARG A 123 14.19 -13.40 5.31
CA ARG A 123 15.24 -13.28 4.31
C ARG A 123 15.35 -14.52 3.43
N GLN A 124 15.15 -15.72 3.96
CA GLN A 124 15.25 -16.96 3.20
C GLN A 124 14.14 -17.06 2.14
N ALA A 125 12.90 -16.69 2.50
CA ALA A 125 11.79 -16.63 1.56
C ALA A 125 12.06 -15.62 0.44
N MET A 126 12.60 -14.44 0.77
CA MET A 126 12.96 -13.43 -0.23
C MET A 126 14.10 -13.90 -1.14
N GLN A 127 15.16 -14.51 -0.60
CA GLN A 127 16.24 -15.07 -1.41
C GLN A 127 15.77 -16.18 -2.34
N HIS A 128 14.80 -16.98 -1.88
CA HIS A 128 14.23 -18.01 -2.73
C HIS A 128 13.32 -17.40 -3.80
N LEU A 129 12.49 -16.41 -3.47
CA LEU A 129 11.59 -15.73 -4.41
C LEU A 129 12.35 -14.99 -5.52
N GLN A 130 13.52 -14.43 -5.21
CA GLN A 130 14.33 -13.61 -6.15
C GLN A 130 13.59 -12.39 -6.68
N PRO A 131 13.02 -11.54 -5.80
CA PRO A 131 12.21 -10.43 -6.25
C PRO A 131 13.05 -9.39 -7.01
N SER A 132 12.47 -8.81 -8.06
CA SER A 132 13.01 -7.64 -8.77
C SER A 132 12.59 -6.34 -8.07
N SER A 133 11.41 -6.37 -7.44
CA SER A 133 10.89 -5.27 -6.65
C SER A 133 10.11 -5.78 -5.43
N PHE A 134 9.72 -4.87 -4.54
CA PHE A 134 8.89 -5.22 -3.40
C PHE A 134 7.52 -5.80 -3.80
N THR A 135 7.03 -5.49 -4.99
CA THR A 135 5.76 -6.01 -5.55
C THR A 135 5.71 -7.52 -5.56
N ASP A 136 6.84 -8.16 -5.89
CA ASP A 136 6.91 -9.61 -6.04
C ASP A 136 6.69 -10.34 -4.71
N LEU A 137 6.95 -9.67 -3.57
CA LEU A 137 6.67 -10.24 -2.24
C LEU A 137 5.18 -10.44 -1.97
N MET A 138 4.29 -9.69 -2.68
CA MET A 138 2.86 -9.79 -2.49
C MET A 138 2.28 -11.13 -2.96
N GLU A 139 3.00 -11.88 -3.84
CA GLU A 139 2.58 -13.23 -4.26
C GLU A 139 2.61 -14.26 -3.12
N LEU A 140 3.41 -13.99 -2.07
CA LEU A 140 3.52 -14.88 -0.90
C LEU A 140 2.36 -14.71 0.09
N LEU A 141 1.49 -13.73 -0.11
CA LEU A 141 0.30 -13.53 0.74
C LEU A 141 -0.80 -14.53 0.36
N PRO A 142 -1.72 -14.88 1.28
CA PRO A 142 -2.90 -15.65 0.95
C PRO A 142 -3.69 -14.99 -0.19
N GLY A 143 -3.95 -15.76 -1.25
CA GLY A 143 -4.60 -15.28 -2.47
C GLY A 143 -3.70 -14.49 -3.44
N GLY A 144 -2.42 -14.28 -3.09
CA GLY A 144 -1.43 -13.70 -3.99
C GLY A 144 -1.08 -14.64 -5.15
N LEU A 145 -0.87 -14.07 -6.34
CA LEU A 145 -0.47 -14.80 -7.54
C LEU A 145 0.80 -14.17 -8.12
N SER A 146 1.69 -15.01 -8.63
CA SER A 146 2.90 -14.58 -9.34
C SER A 146 2.54 -13.84 -10.63
N ARG A 147 3.20 -12.74 -10.85
CA ARG A 147 3.08 -11.90 -12.04
C ARG A 147 4.46 -11.54 -12.54
N ASP A 148 4.57 -11.32 -13.84
CA ASP A 148 5.81 -10.76 -14.37
C ASP A 148 6.04 -9.35 -13.81
N PRO A 149 7.27 -9.03 -13.43
CA PRO A 149 7.61 -7.69 -13.01
C PRO A 149 7.33 -6.69 -14.15
N ASN A 150 6.51 -5.70 -13.89
CA ASN A 150 6.32 -4.58 -14.80
C ASN A 150 6.75 -3.30 -14.08
N LEU A 151 7.98 -2.85 -14.33
CA LEU A 151 8.55 -1.66 -13.72
C LEU A 151 8.36 -0.40 -14.58
N SER A 152 7.74 -0.50 -15.77
CA SER A 152 7.37 0.67 -16.58
C SER A 152 6.09 1.37 -16.11
N ILE A 153 5.36 0.76 -15.17
CA ILE A 153 4.14 1.32 -14.56
C ILE A 153 4.27 1.35 -13.04
N VAL A 154 3.52 2.25 -12.39
CA VAL A 154 3.47 2.32 -10.93
C VAL A 154 2.91 1.05 -10.33
N ASN A 155 3.62 0.48 -9.36
CA ASN A 155 3.22 -0.73 -8.65
C ASN A 155 2.57 -0.39 -7.30
N ARG A 156 1.23 -0.43 -7.27
CA ARG A 156 0.44 -0.12 -6.08
C ARG A 156 0.32 -1.34 -5.17
N PRO A 157 0.49 -1.19 -3.85
CA PRO A 157 0.22 -2.27 -2.92
C PRO A 157 -1.28 -2.56 -2.86
N VAL A 158 -1.64 -3.85 -2.86
CA VAL A 158 -3.02 -4.32 -2.74
C VAL A 158 -3.07 -5.39 -1.64
N ILE A 159 -3.96 -5.21 -0.67
CA ILE A 159 -4.16 -6.14 0.45
C ILE A 159 -5.64 -6.47 0.56
N ARG A 160 -5.96 -7.78 0.65
CA ARG A 160 -7.35 -8.27 0.81
C ARG A 160 -8.29 -7.77 -0.28
N GLU A 161 -7.80 -7.74 -1.51
CA GLU A 161 -8.56 -7.26 -2.64
C GLU A 161 -8.00 -7.85 -3.93
N ASN A 162 -8.82 -8.02 -4.94
CA ASN A 162 -8.35 -8.40 -6.27
C ASN A 162 -7.79 -7.16 -6.99
N ALA A 163 -6.57 -7.27 -7.52
CA ALA A 163 -6.01 -6.23 -8.36
C ALA A 163 -6.73 -6.18 -9.71
N GLY A 164 -7.38 -5.08 -10.05
CA GLY A 164 -8.06 -4.92 -11.34
C GLY A 164 -9.39 -4.16 -11.29
N GLY A 165 -9.80 -3.63 -10.14
CA GLY A 165 -10.96 -2.75 -10.04
C GLY A 165 -10.72 -1.37 -10.70
N PRO A 166 -11.78 -0.62 -11.03
CA PRO A 166 -11.64 0.73 -11.57
C PRO A 166 -10.82 1.63 -10.65
N SER A 167 -9.81 2.30 -11.19
CA SER A 167 -8.89 3.14 -10.41
C SER A 167 -9.58 4.28 -9.65
N SER A 168 -10.72 4.74 -10.16
CA SER A 168 -11.53 5.80 -9.54
C SER A 168 -12.16 5.44 -8.20
N TYR A 169 -12.27 4.14 -7.88
CA TYR A 169 -12.87 3.64 -6.64
C TYR A 169 -11.84 3.07 -5.66
N ASN A 170 -10.63 2.81 -6.14
CA ASN A 170 -9.62 2.10 -5.36
C ASN A 170 -8.81 3.06 -4.49
N THR A 171 -9.20 3.20 -3.22
CA THR A 171 -8.44 3.92 -2.18
C THR A 171 -7.59 2.98 -1.32
N THR A 172 -7.55 1.69 -1.63
CA THR A 172 -6.90 0.67 -0.80
C THR A 172 -5.40 0.89 -0.69
N SER A 173 -4.72 1.18 -1.80
CA SER A 173 -3.27 1.39 -1.80
C SER A 173 -2.88 2.65 -1.02
N LEU A 174 -3.67 3.72 -1.08
CA LEU A 174 -3.48 4.92 -0.27
C LEU A 174 -3.64 4.62 1.23
N GLY A 175 -4.52 3.68 1.57
CA GLY A 175 -4.77 3.23 2.94
C GLY A 175 -3.74 2.25 3.51
N ILE A 176 -2.66 1.92 2.78
CA ILE A 176 -1.58 1.07 3.27
C ILE A 176 -0.42 1.93 3.76
N GLN A 177 -0.08 1.76 5.03
CA GLN A 177 1.07 2.44 5.64
C GLN A 177 2.32 1.57 5.51
N PHE A 178 3.42 2.13 5.04
CA PHE A 178 4.75 1.52 5.08
C PHE A 178 5.55 2.06 6.26
N MET A 179 6.27 1.14 6.93
CA MET A 179 7.24 1.46 7.98
C MET A 179 8.58 0.83 7.59
N ILE A 180 9.65 1.59 7.58
CA ILE A 180 11.00 1.10 7.33
C ILE A 180 11.84 1.36 8.58
N ASP A 181 12.35 0.28 9.19
CA ASP A 181 13.09 0.32 10.46
C ASP A 181 12.35 1.18 11.51
N ASP A 182 11.05 0.86 11.74
CA ASP A 182 10.15 1.53 12.68
C ASP A 182 9.86 3.02 12.40
N ASN A 183 10.25 3.55 11.24
CA ASN A 183 9.95 4.91 10.81
C ASN A 183 8.91 4.91 9.68
N ALA A 184 7.85 5.70 9.82
CA ALA A 184 6.79 5.80 8.84
C ALA A 184 7.30 6.37 7.51
N TRP A 185 6.94 5.72 6.39
CA TRP A 185 7.15 6.25 5.05
C TRP A 185 5.90 7.01 4.63
N ASN A 186 6.04 8.33 4.41
CA ASN A 186 4.92 9.21 4.11
C ASN A 186 4.91 9.57 2.62
N SER A 187 3.72 9.63 2.03
CA SER A 187 3.47 10.07 0.65
C SER A 187 2.39 11.17 0.55
N ASN A 188 1.99 11.77 1.69
CA ASN A 188 0.89 12.73 1.74
C ASN A 188 1.22 14.07 1.06
N ALA A 189 2.50 14.44 0.97
CA ALA A 189 2.97 15.64 0.26
C ALA A 189 3.42 15.36 -1.18
N ASN A 190 3.13 14.19 -1.73
CA ASN A 190 3.42 13.88 -3.12
C ASN A 190 2.46 14.67 -4.04
N LEU A 191 3.03 15.63 -4.78
CA LEU A 191 2.35 16.49 -5.77
C LEU A 191 2.86 16.21 -7.19
N GLN A 192 3.67 15.15 -7.38
CA GLN A 192 4.34 14.80 -8.62
C GLN A 192 3.37 14.19 -9.63
N THR A 193 2.61 15.05 -10.29
CA THR A 193 1.78 14.69 -11.42
C THR A 193 2.20 15.49 -12.65
N SER A 194 1.98 14.94 -13.83
CA SER A 194 2.12 15.67 -15.07
C SER A 194 1.13 16.83 -15.13
N VAL A 195 1.45 17.82 -15.96
CA VAL A 195 0.77 19.10 -16.01
C VAL A 195 -0.73 19.02 -16.32
N ASP A 196 -1.13 18.09 -17.16
CA ASP A 196 -2.53 17.88 -17.53
C ASP A 196 -2.89 16.40 -17.48
N GLU A 197 -3.68 16.00 -16.47
CA GLU A 197 -4.11 14.60 -16.31
C GLU A 197 -5.01 14.13 -17.45
N SER A 198 -5.77 15.01 -18.07
CA SER A 198 -6.69 14.69 -19.17
C SER A 198 -5.97 14.48 -20.49
N GLN A 199 -4.84 15.14 -20.66
CA GLN A 199 -4.02 15.15 -21.89
C GLN A 199 -2.68 14.45 -21.75
N MET A 200 -2.46 13.78 -20.60
CA MET A 200 -1.25 13.00 -20.39
C MET A 200 -1.06 11.97 -21.50
N LEU A 201 0.17 11.86 -21.97
CA LEU A 201 0.60 10.66 -22.70
C LEU A 201 0.25 9.41 -21.88
N GLU A 202 -0.22 8.36 -22.51
CA GLU A 202 -0.56 7.10 -21.83
C GLU A 202 0.59 6.61 -20.94
N ALA A 203 1.84 6.83 -21.36
CA ALA A 203 3.03 6.57 -20.57
C ALA A 203 3.05 7.33 -19.23
N ALA A 204 2.67 8.61 -19.23
CA ALA A 204 2.64 9.44 -18.05
C ALA A 204 1.48 9.08 -17.11
N LYS A 205 0.29 8.75 -17.64
CA LYS A 205 -0.86 8.26 -16.85
C LYS A 205 -0.50 7.01 -16.04
N LYS A 206 0.18 6.05 -16.68
CA LYS A 206 0.63 4.80 -16.03
C LYS A 206 1.71 5.01 -14.97
N ARG A 207 2.34 6.18 -14.94
CA ARG A 207 3.44 6.57 -14.04
C ARG A 207 3.05 7.57 -12.95
N ASN A 208 1.79 8.01 -12.93
CA ASN A 208 1.31 8.95 -11.90
C ASN A 208 1.26 8.27 -10.53
N THR A 209 1.96 8.87 -9.54
CA THR A 209 2.03 8.39 -8.16
C THR A 209 1.21 9.22 -7.18
N THR A 210 0.56 10.28 -7.65
CA THR A 210 -0.15 11.24 -6.78
C THR A 210 -1.41 10.60 -6.19
N ALA A 211 -1.58 10.74 -4.88
CA ALA A 211 -2.75 10.26 -4.12
C ALA A 211 -3.05 8.75 -4.22
N ILE A 212 -2.08 7.92 -4.59
CA ILE A 212 -2.22 6.46 -4.75
C ILE A 212 -1.45 5.64 -3.72
N GLY A 213 -0.76 6.28 -2.77
CA GLY A 213 0.10 5.62 -1.78
C GLY A 213 1.53 5.41 -2.26
N THR A 214 2.20 4.39 -1.72
CA THR A 214 3.62 4.11 -1.99
C THR A 214 3.79 3.31 -3.28
N ASP A 215 4.68 3.76 -4.15
CA ASP A 215 5.11 3.00 -5.32
C ASP A 215 6.15 1.93 -4.91
N MET A 216 5.77 0.66 -4.97
CA MET A 216 6.62 -0.46 -4.55
C MET A 216 7.85 -0.68 -5.44
N ARG A 217 7.91 -0.10 -6.66
CA ARG A 217 9.11 -0.15 -7.51
C ARG A 217 10.32 0.49 -6.83
N THR A 218 10.07 1.52 -6.00
CA THR A 218 11.11 2.33 -5.35
C THR A 218 11.81 1.63 -4.18
N ILE A 219 11.29 0.48 -3.72
CA ILE A 219 11.80 -0.25 -2.56
C ILE A 219 12.65 -1.43 -3.02
N SER A 220 13.96 -1.38 -2.72
CA SER A 220 14.86 -2.54 -2.90
C SER A 220 14.57 -3.62 -1.85
N THR A 221 14.67 -4.88 -2.26
CA THR A 221 14.46 -6.04 -1.39
C THR A 221 15.77 -6.68 -0.92
N ASN A 222 16.91 -6.24 -1.45
CA ASN A 222 18.20 -6.91 -1.23
C ASN A 222 18.78 -6.74 0.17
N ASP A 223 18.50 -5.62 0.82
CA ASP A 223 18.97 -5.32 2.18
C ASP A 223 17.91 -5.60 3.26
N ILE A 224 16.74 -6.12 2.88
CA ILE A 224 15.67 -6.47 3.81
C ILE A 224 15.99 -7.79 4.53
N GLU A 225 15.81 -7.80 5.84
CA GLU A 225 15.91 -8.98 6.68
C GLU A 225 14.55 -9.64 6.89
N LYS A 226 13.53 -8.82 7.16
CA LYS A 226 12.18 -9.30 7.44
C LYS A 226 11.13 -8.29 6.99
N VAL A 227 10.01 -8.79 6.47
CA VAL A 227 8.80 -8.01 6.21
C VAL A 227 7.65 -8.59 7.01
N GLU A 228 6.94 -7.74 7.76
CA GLU A 228 5.66 -8.08 8.37
C GLU A 228 4.54 -7.32 7.66
N ILE A 229 3.55 -8.03 7.14
CA ILE A 229 2.37 -7.47 6.48
C ILE A 229 1.16 -7.74 7.37
N ILE A 230 0.72 -6.70 8.08
CA ILE A 230 -0.42 -6.76 8.99
C ILE A 230 -1.67 -6.41 8.19
N ARG A 231 -2.50 -7.42 7.93
CA ARG A 231 -3.74 -7.31 7.16
C ARG A 231 -4.94 -7.07 8.05
N GLY A 232 -4.89 -7.58 9.28
CA GLY A 232 -5.92 -7.42 10.30
C GLY A 232 -5.93 -6.04 10.95
N ILE A 233 -6.17 -6.00 12.25
CA ILE A 233 -6.27 -4.76 13.03
C ILE A 233 -4.95 -4.53 13.76
N PRO A 234 -4.11 -3.55 13.34
CA PRO A 234 -2.84 -3.24 13.99
C PRO A 234 -3.04 -2.58 15.35
N SER A 235 -1.98 -2.50 16.17
CA SER A 235 -2.01 -1.79 17.44
C SER A 235 -2.30 -0.29 17.26
N ALA A 236 -2.77 0.38 18.32
CA ALA A 236 -3.11 1.81 18.33
C ALA A 236 -1.90 2.73 18.06
N ALA A 237 -0.67 2.23 18.20
CA ALA A 237 0.56 2.95 17.86
C ALA A 237 0.63 3.36 16.38
N TYR A 238 -0.05 2.62 15.48
CA TYR A 238 -0.03 2.88 14.04
C TYR A 238 -1.33 3.51 13.57
N GLY A 239 -1.27 4.53 12.72
CA GLY A 239 -2.43 5.26 12.20
C GLY A 239 -2.19 5.91 10.86
N ASP A 240 -3.17 6.67 10.37
CA ASP A 240 -3.23 7.18 9.00
C ASP A 240 -3.24 6.05 7.96
N LEU A 241 -4.03 5.01 8.25
CA LEU A 241 -4.18 3.81 7.42
C LEU A 241 -5.61 3.26 7.53
N THR A 242 -6.08 2.62 6.48
CA THR A 242 -7.39 1.94 6.44
C THR A 242 -7.28 0.50 5.97
N SER A 243 -6.26 0.15 5.18
CA SER A 243 -6.17 -1.15 4.51
C SER A 243 -5.22 -2.11 5.21
N GLY A 244 -4.02 -1.67 5.55
CA GLY A 244 -3.02 -2.53 6.19
C GLY A 244 -1.74 -1.79 6.56
N LEU A 245 -0.83 -2.52 7.20
CA LEU A 245 0.47 -2.01 7.63
C LEU A 245 1.57 -2.96 7.12
N ILE A 246 2.56 -2.41 6.43
CA ILE A 246 3.75 -3.13 5.97
C ILE A 246 4.94 -2.62 6.76
N LYS A 247 5.56 -3.51 7.54
CA LYS A 247 6.77 -3.22 8.31
C LYS A 247 7.95 -3.91 7.66
N ILE A 248 8.98 -3.14 7.35
CA ILE A 248 10.22 -3.58 6.72
C ILE A 248 11.33 -3.41 7.74
N GLU A 249 11.99 -4.50 8.10
CA GLU A 249 13.20 -4.51 8.91
C GLU A 249 14.39 -4.84 8.02
N ARG A 250 15.42 -3.96 8.03
CA ARG A 250 16.60 -4.13 7.20
C ARG A 250 17.74 -4.76 8.00
N LYS A 251 18.71 -5.38 7.30
CA LYS A 251 19.87 -6.03 7.88
C LYS A 251 20.65 -5.08 8.79
N THR A 252 20.98 -5.54 9.99
CA THR A 252 21.81 -4.83 10.96
C THR A 252 22.80 -5.81 11.61
N GLY A 253 23.92 -5.31 12.11
CA GLY A 253 24.92 -6.15 12.75
C GLY A 253 25.97 -6.70 11.79
N ARG A 254 26.82 -7.61 12.29
CA ARG A 254 27.85 -8.26 11.48
C ARG A 254 27.20 -9.16 10.42
N SER A 255 27.58 -8.98 9.18
CA SER A 255 27.23 -9.89 8.07
C SER A 255 28.42 -10.08 7.14
N PRO A 256 28.55 -11.25 6.48
CA PRO A 256 29.56 -11.45 5.45
C PRO A 256 29.37 -10.44 4.31
N LEU A 257 30.42 -10.27 3.48
CA LEU A 257 30.27 -9.55 2.23
C LEU A 257 29.36 -10.38 1.32
N GLU A 258 28.22 -9.82 0.94
CA GLU A 258 27.27 -10.42 0.00
C GLU A 258 27.33 -9.67 -1.32
N ALA A 259 27.58 -10.39 -2.41
CA ALA A 259 27.46 -9.88 -3.77
C ALA A 259 26.39 -10.68 -4.50
N ARG A 260 25.45 -9.99 -5.16
CA ARG A 260 24.34 -10.61 -5.88
C ARG A 260 24.21 -10.03 -7.26
N PHE A 261 24.06 -10.90 -8.24
CA PHE A 261 23.70 -10.55 -9.61
C PHE A 261 22.47 -11.35 -10.02
N LYS A 262 21.47 -10.65 -10.54
CA LYS A 262 20.26 -11.25 -11.13
C LYS A 262 20.06 -10.72 -12.53
N ALA A 263 19.70 -11.61 -13.44
CA ALA A 263 19.24 -11.26 -14.79
C ALA A 263 17.98 -12.06 -15.12
N ASP A 264 17.00 -11.38 -15.66
CA ASP A 264 15.75 -11.96 -16.13
C ASP A 264 15.32 -11.34 -17.46
N GLY A 265 14.14 -11.72 -17.98
CA GLY A 265 13.64 -11.26 -19.28
C GLY A 265 13.45 -9.74 -19.39
N PHE A 266 13.38 -9.02 -18.27
CA PHE A 266 13.05 -7.59 -18.23
C PHE A 266 14.04 -6.76 -17.43
N SER A 267 14.90 -7.38 -16.61
CA SER A 267 15.74 -6.62 -15.69
C SER A 267 17.12 -7.25 -15.44
N LYS A 268 18.06 -6.37 -15.09
CA LYS A 268 19.36 -6.70 -14.52
C LYS A 268 19.52 -6.01 -13.18
N GLN A 269 19.95 -6.75 -12.17
CA GLN A 269 20.10 -6.22 -10.82
C GLN A 269 21.45 -6.61 -10.24
N TYR A 270 22.09 -5.66 -9.57
CA TYR A 270 23.40 -5.79 -8.93
C TYR A 270 23.26 -5.32 -7.49
N TYR A 271 23.77 -6.10 -6.56
CA TYR A 271 23.79 -5.77 -5.14
C TYR A 271 25.12 -6.11 -4.52
N ILE A 272 25.61 -5.27 -3.64
CA ILE A 272 26.73 -5.54 -2.77
C ILE A 272 26.43 -4.97 -1.38
N GLY A 273 26.72 -5.74 -0.32
CA GLY A 273 26.48 -5.31 1.04
C GLY A 273 27.36 -6.04 2.04
N LYS A 274 27.76 -5.34 3.12
CA LYS A 274 28.55 -5.89 4.20
C LYS A 274 28.20 -5.28 5.55
N GLY A 275 28.19 -6.10 6.59
CA GLY A 275 28.08 -5.67 7.99
C GLY A 275 29.42 -5.80 8.70
N PHE A 276 29.95 -4.68 9.20
CA PHE A 276 31.21 -4.59 9.95
C PHE A 276 30.89 -4.56 11.44
N LEU A 277 31.67 -5.32 12.23
CA LEU A 277 31.68 -5.21 13.68
C LEU A 277 32.87 -4.31 14.08
N ILE A 278 32.58 -3.06 14.43
CA ILE A 278 33.60 -2.09 14.85
C ILE A 278 34.08 -2.39 16.28
N SER A 279 33.13 -2.75 17.15
CA SER A 279 33.38 -3.20 18.51
C SER A 279 32.29 -4.19 18.95
N LYS A 280 32.43 -4.81 20.13
CA LYS A 280 31.39 -5.72 20.66
C LYS A 280 30.00 -5.09 20.73
N ASN A 281 29.92 -3.77 20.82
CA ASN A 281 28.68 -3.02 21.00
C ASN A 281 28.31 -2.15 19.80
N TRP A 282 29.16 -2.06 18.78
CA TRP A 282 28.95 -1.17 17.62
C TRP A 282 29.16 -1.92 16.31
N SER A 283 28.14 -1.89 15.47
CA SER A 283 28.18 -2.44 14.12
C SER A 283 27.69 -1.43 13.08
N ILE A 284 28.24 -1.56 11.87
CA ILE A 284 27.91 -0.73 10.72
C ILE A 284 27.57 -1.64 9.53
N ASN A 285 26.54 -1.31 8.79
CA ASN A 285 26.17 -1.97 7.53
C ASN A 285 26.21 -0.96 6.40
N ALA A 286 26.88 -1.31 5.29
CA ALA A 286 26.88 -0.55 4.06
C ALA A 286 26.37 -1.41 2.92
N ASN A 287 25.46 -0.86 2.11
CA ASN A 287 24.82 -1.58 1.01
C ASN A 287 24.67 -0.67 -0.20
N PHE A 288 24.75 -1.28 -1.37
CA PHE A 288 24.55 -0.67 -2.67
C PHE A 288 23.71 -1.60 -3.55
N ASP A 289 22.69 -1.08 -4.22
CA ASP A 289 21.82 -1.82 -5.13
C ASP A 289 21.58 -1.00 -6.38
N TYR A 290 21.70 -1.62 -7.54
CA TYR A 290 21.39 -1.04 -8.84
C TYR A 290 20.51 -2.00 -9.65
N LEU A 291 19.42 -1.47 -10.18
CA LEU A 291 18.48 -2.16 -11.05
C LEU A 291 18.33 -1.38 -12.35
N ASP A 292 18.43 -2.04 -13.49
CA ASP A 292 18.03 -1.55 -14.81
C ASP A 292 16.93 -2.48 -15.38
N SER A 293 15.80 -1.92 -15.76
CA SER A 293 14.65 -2.68 -16.26
C SER A 293 14.08 -2.07 -17.53
N ARG A 294 13.79 -2.95 -18.48
CA ARG A 294 13.13 -2.63 -19.75
C ARG A 294 11.96 -3.57 -19.94
N GLN A 295 10.74 -3.05 -19.95
CA GLN A 295 9.55 -3.88 -20.16
C GLN A 295 9.53 -4.57 -21.53
N ASN A 296 10.04 -3.88 -22.54
CA ASN A 296 10.37 -4.45 -23.84
C ASN A 296 11.89 -4.42 -24.00
N PRO A 297 12.60 -5.55 -23.95
CA PRO A 297 14.06 -5.60 -24.09
C PRO A 297 14.59 -5.06 -25.41
N THR A 298 13.76 -5.05 -26.48
CA THR A 298 14.11 -4.52 -27.81
C THR A 298 13.86 -3.01 -27.92
N ASP A 299 13.16 -2.38 -26.96
CA ASP A 299 12.95 -0.94 -26.91
C ASP A 299 14.05 -0.28 -26.08
N GLU A 300 14.98 0.40 -26.74
CA GLU A 300 16.07 1.12 -26.07
C GLU A 300 15.62 2.45 -25.45
N PHE A 301 14.45 2.94 -25.81
CA PHE A 301 13.95 4.26 -25.48
C PHE A 301 13.08 4.26 -24.23
N GLU A 302 12.68 3.07 -23.72
CA GLU A 302 11.91 2.95 -22.47
C GLU A 302 12.69 2.12 -21.45
N ASN A 303 13.06 2.74 -20.31
CA ASN A 303 13.65 2.03 -19.19
C ASN A 303 13.30 2.64 -17.84
N TYR A 304 13.36 1.79 -16.82
CA TYR A 304 13.30 2.17 -15.41
C TYR A 304 14.59 1.76 -14.71
N GLN A 305 15.23 2.70 -14.01
CA GLN A 305 16.44 2.45 -13.25
C GLN A 305 16.23 2.81 -11.78
N ARG A 306 16.77 2.00 -10.88
CA ARG A 306 16.78 2.27 -9.44
C ARG A 306 18.19 2.10 -8.91
N LEU A 307 18.69 3.15 -8.23
CA LEU A 307 19.94 3.13 -7.49
C LEU A 307 19.60 3.36 -6.02
N THR A 308 20.08 2.50 -5.13
CA THR A 308 19.98 2.73 -3.69
C THR A 308 21.34 2.51 -3.01
N ALA A 309 21.66 3.37 -2.06
CA ALA A 309 22.80 3.22 -1.18
C ALA A 309 22.36 3.48 0.26
N SER A 310 22.79 2.65 1.18
CA SER A 310 22.45 2.83 2.60
C SER A 310 23.63 2.54 3.52
N PHE A 311 23.70 3.35 4.56
CA PHE A 311 24.66 3.21 5.64
C PHE A 311 23.90 3.17 6.96
N ARG A 312 24.01 2.08 7.70
CA ARG A 312 23.30 1.88 8.96
C ARG A 312 24.26 1.60 10.10
N SER A 313 24.03 2.21 11.24
CA SER A 313 24.79 2.02 12.46
C SER A 313 23.89 1.48 13.57
N LYS A 314 24.35 0.50 14.30
CA LYS A 314 23.72 0.00 15.52
C LYS A 314 24.75 0.05 16.66
N LEU A 315 24.45 0.89 17.66
CA LEU A 315 25.27 1.07 18.86
C LEU A 315 24.48 0.66 20.11
N ASN A 316 25.01 -0.29 20.88
CA ASN A 316 24.52 -0.64 22.21
C ASN A 316 25.44 0.04 23.24
N THR A 317 24.90 0.96 23.99
CA THR A 317 25.66 1.75 24.98
C THR A 317 24.89 1.89 26.28
N ARG A 318 25.41 2.68 27.21
CA ARG A 318 24.71 3.04 28.43
C ARG A 318 24.61 4.56 28.53
N LEU A 319 23.42 5.03 28.84
CA LEU A 319 23.15 6.41 29.19
C LEU A 319 22.67 6.45 30.64
N TRP A 320 23.31 7.24 31.51
CA TRP A 320 23.05 7.26 32.96
C TRP A 320 22.99 5.86 33.55
N GLN A 321 24.01 5.01 33.23
CA GLN A 321 24.17 3.63 33.68
C GLN A 321 23.12 2.63 33.17
N LYS A 322 22.12 3.06 32.41
CA LYS A 322 21.07 2.18 31.86
C LYS A 322 21.32 1.87 30.39
N PRO A 323 20.86 0.70 29.91
CA PRO A 323 21.08 0.30 28.51
C PRO A 323 20.35 1.22 27.55
N LEU A 324 21.08 1.67 26.51
CA LEU A 324 20.57 2.41 25.36
C LEU A 324 21.00 1.66 24.09
N GLU A 325 20.03 1.29 23.27
CA GLU A 325 20.25 0.88 21.88
C GLU A 325 19.94 2.06 20.96
N TRP A 326 20.92 2.44 20.16
CA TRP A 326 20.78 3.47 19.15
C TRP A 326 21.03 2.88 17.77
N ARG A 327 20.03 3.00 16.89
CA ARG A 327 20.14 2.67 15.48
C ARG A 327 19.96 3.94 14.67
N SER A 328 20.89 4.19 13.74
CA SER A 328 20.77 5.28 12.78
C SER A 328 20.95 4.75 11.36
N SER A 329 20.33 5.41 10.40
CA SER A 329 20.43 5.06 9.00
C SER A 329 20.51 6.34 8.17
N LEU A 330 21.44 6.35 7.22
CA LEU A 330 21.53 7.33 6.15
C LEU A 330 21.31 6.59 4.83
N ASP A 331 20.25 6.96 4.13
CA ASP A 331 19.83 6.30 2.92
C ASP A 331 19.76 7.30 1.76
N PHE A 332 20.22 6.87 0.60
CA PHE A 332 20.08 7.53 -0.67
C PHE A 332 19.34 6.62 -1.65
N SER A 333 18.39 7.17 -2.36
CA SER A 333 17.73 6.47 -3.49
C SER A 333 17.57 7.41 -4.67
N ASN A 334 17.74 6.86 -5.87
CA ASN A 334 17.46 7.57 -7.13
C ASN A 334 16.72 6.62 -8.06
N ASN A 335 15.53 7.02 -8.47
CA ASN A 335 14.73 6.30 -9.44
C ASN A 335 14.61 7.15 -10.70
N LEU A 336 14.95 6.58 -11.83
CA LEU A 336 14.90 7.24 -13.13
C LEU A 336 14.00 6.42 -14.06
N ASP A 337 12.92 7.05 -14.53
CA ASP A 337 11.94 6.46 -15.43
C ASP A 337 11.91 7.29 -16.72
N LYS A 338 12.20 6.65 -17.87
CA LYS A 338 12.34 7.33 -19.15
C LYS A 338 11.52 6.63 -20.21
N LYS A 339 10.91 7.44 -21.09
CA LYS A 339 10.37 7.01 -22.35
C LYS A 339 10.58 8.08 -23.41
N LYS A 340 11.05 7.67 -24.58
CA LYS A 340 11.15 8.51 -25.78
C LYS A 340 10.48 7.79 -26.94
N TYR A 341 10.10 8.53 -27.96
CA TYR A 341 9.82 7.94 -29.26
C TYR A 341 11.12 7.50 -29.93
N ASP A 342 11.04 6.40 -30.67
CA ASP A 342 12.11 5.94 -31.52
C ASP A 342 12.23 6.86 -32.75
N PRO A 343 13.36 7.58 -32.92
CA PRO A 343 13.54 8.50 -34.03
C PRO A 343 13.51 7.81 -35.42
N ASP A 344 13.78 6.50 -35.46
CA ASP A 344 13.72 5.73 -36.72
C ASP A 344 12.30 5.44 -37.18
N THR A 345 11.32 5.47 -36.27
CA THR A 345 9.89 5.29 -36.59
C THR A 345 9.20 6.56 -37.07
N GLY A 346 9.80 7.72 -36.82
CA GLY A 346 9.26 8.99 -37.33
C GLY A 346 10.00 10.21 -36.76
N TYR A 347 10.78 10.86 -37.63
CA TYR A 347 11.51 12.08 -37.28
C TYR A 347 10.65 13.27 -36.82
N ALA A 348 9.33 13.17 -37.01
CA ALA A 348 8.36 14.14 -36.50
C ALA A 348 7.92 13.87 -35.06
N LEU A 349 8.27 12.70 -34.46
CA LEU A 349 7.86 12.29 -33.14
C LEU A 349 8.96 12.65 -32.13
N THR A 350 8.81 13.79 -31.48
CA THR A 350 9.77 14.29 -30.49
C THR A 350 9.35 14.02 -29.04
N ASP A 351 8.21 13.36 -28.86
CA ASP A 351 7.64 13.15 -27.53
C ASP A 351 8.58 12.37 -26.61
N SER A 352 8.82 12.91 -25.43
CA SER A 352 9.62 12.26 -24.41
C SER A 352 9.08 12.52 -23.02
N TYR A 353 9.29 11.55 -22.16
CA TYR A 353 8.98 11.60 -20.73
C TYR A 353 10.23 11.19 -19.94
N LYS A 354 10.55 11.94 -18.91
CA LYS A 354 11.61 11.61 -17.95
C LYS A 354 11.17 11.99 -16.57
N ASN A 355 11.22 11.03 -15.66
CA ASN A 355 10.98 11.24 -14.24
C ASN A 355 12.23 10.86 -13.46
N SER A 356 12.78 11.80 -12.69
CA SER A 356 13.88 11.58 -11.75
C SER A 356 13.36 11.81 -10.34
N ASN A 357 13.47 10.79 -9.48
CA ASN A 357 13.05 10.86 -8.08
C ASN A 357 14.24 10.47 -7.19
N GLN A 358 14.90 11.48 -6.65
CA GLN A 358 16.01 11.32 -5.70
C GLN A 358 15.51 11.58 -4.29
N ARG A 359 15.98 10.79 -3.33
CA ARG A 359 15.63 10.97 -1.92
C ARG A 359 16.81 10.69 -1.03
N ILE A 360 17.03 11.58 -0.07
CA ILE A 360 17.96 11.41 1.04
C ILE A 360 17.13 11.26 2.31
N SER A 361 17.47 10.29 3.14
CA SER A 361 16.73 9.97 4.35
C SER A 361 17.70 9.72 5.50
N PHE A 362 17.48 10.40 6.62
CA PHE A 362 18.22 10.18 7.85
C PHE A 362 17.22 9.77 8.94
N THR A 363 17.41 8.59 9.53
CA THR A 363 16.53 8.06 10.57
C THR A 363 17.30 7.69 11.82
N ASN A 364 16.68 7.85 12.99
CA ASN A 364 17.22 7.42 14.27
C ASN A 364 16.15 6.71 15.09
N ASN A 365 16.54 5.63 15.73
CA ASN A 365 15.71 4.88 16.64
C ASN A 365 16.49 4.68 17.95
N PHE A 366 15.97 5.21 19.02
CA PHE A 366 16.50 5.10 20.36
C PHE A 366 15.60 4.20 21.19
N ILE A 367 16.16 3.18 21.82
CA ILE A 367 15.47 2.31 22.78
C ILE A 367 16.23 2.40 24.10
N TYR A 368 15.66 3.08 25.06
CA TYR A 368 16.23 3.27 26.38
C TYR A 368 15.47 2.41 27.41
N LYS A 369 16.20 1.51 28.07
CA LYS A 369 15.64 0.64 29.10
C LYS A 369 15.70 1.36 30.46
N LEU A 370 14.56 1.50 31.11
CA LEU A 370 14.43 2.06 32.44
C LEU A 370 14.74 1.02 33.53
N LYS A 371 14.57 1.37 34.80
CA LYS A 371 14.79 0.44 35.91
C LYS A 371 13.77 -0.70 35.82
N ALA A 372 14.20 -1.93 36.06
CA ALA A 372 13.30 -3.06 36.23
C ALA A 372 12.29 -2.75 37.37
N ASN A 373 11.01 -3.08 37.16
CA ASN A 373 9.91 -2.78 38.07
C ASN A 373 9.50 -1.29 38.23
N SER A 374 10.02 -0.35 37.39
CA SER A 374 9.40 0.98 37.26
C SER A 374 8.10 0.88 36.43
N PHE A 375 7.12 1.77 36.66
CA PHE A 375 5.82 1.71 35.93
C PHE A 375 6.01 1.56 34.41
N PHE A 376 6.88 2.35 33.82
CA PHE A 376 7.40 2.10 32.47
C PHE A 376 8.80 1.48 32.57
N ASP A 377 9.11 0.51 31.75
CA ASP A 377 10.39 -0.19 31.68
C ASP A 377 11.20 0.15 30.41
N LYS A 378 10.56 0.79 29.42
CA LYS A 378 11.18 1.15 28.15
C LYS A 378 10.66 2.46 27.59
N VAL A 379 11.57 3.29 27.07
CA VAL A 379 11.28 4.47 26.23
C VAL A 379 11.80 4.18 24.82
N ALA A 380 10.95 4.37 23.83
CA ALA A 380 11.36 4.35 22.41
C ALA A 380 11.14 5.73 21.80
N LEU A 381 12.12 6.22 21.06
CA LEU A 381 12.03 7.46 20.30
C LEU A 381 12.54 7.18 18.88
N ASN A 382 11.67 7.34 17.89
CA ASN A 382 12.03 7.20 16.48
C ASN A 382 11.87 8.56 15.81
N THR A 383 12.87 8.98 15.07
CA THR A 383 12.87 10.23 14.31
C THR A 383 13.32 9.99 12.88
N ALA A 384 12.70 10.68 11.94
CA ALA A 384 13.13 10.64 10.55
C ALA A 384 13.03 12.02 9.91
N ILE A 385 14.03 12.33 9.09
CA ILE A 385 14.08 13.49 8.20
C ILE A 385 14.31 12.93 6.80
N ARG A 386 13.47 13.33 5.84
CA ARG A 386 13.61 12.92 4.44
C ARG A 386 13.48 14.14 3.54
N GLN A 387 14.38 14.26 2.59
CA GLN A 387 14.38 15.29 1.56
C GLN A 387 14.29 14.61 0.20
N GLY A 388 13.26 14.95 -0.57
CA GLY A 388 13.11 14.54 -1.97
C GLY A 388 13.57 15.63 -2.93
N PHE A 389 14.08 15.22 -4.09
CA PHE A 389 14.31 16.04 -5.27
C PHE A 389 13.69 15.28 -6.43
N GLU A 390 12.54 15.75 -6.87
CA GLU A 390 11.69 15.03 -7.80
C GLU A 390 11.43 15.92 -9.02
N LYS A 391 11.75 15.44 -10.22
CA LYS A 391 11.57 16.19 -11.45
C LYS A 391 10.94 15.34 -12.53
N ILE A 392 9.81 15.80 -13.05
CA ILE A 392 9.20 15.27 -14.27
C ILE A 392 9.49 16.26 -15.39
N GLU A 393 10.01 15.80 -16.51
CA GLU A 393 10.25 16.58 -17.72
C GLU A 393 9.50 15.91 -18.87
N GLN A 394 8.74 16.69 -19.63
CA GLN A 394 8.02 16.21 -20.80
C GLN A 394 8.25 17.15 -21.97
N VAL A 395 8.51 16.58 -23.13
CA VAL A 395 8.52 17.26 -24.42
C VAL A 395 7.41 16.61 -25.27
N LYS A 396 6.60 17.42 -25.91
CA LYS A 396 5.48 16.96 -26.73
C LYS A 396 5.37 17.78 -28.01
N LEU A 397 5.23 17.10 -29.14
CA LEU A 397 4.85 17.77 -30.37
C LEU A 397 3.33 17.97 -30.36
N VAL A 398 2.91 19.24 -30.38
CA VAL A 398 1.50 19.63 -30.49
C VAL A 398 1.23 19.98 -31.95
N GLN A 399 0.23 19.30 -32.53
CA GLN A 399 -0.24 19.56 -33.89
C GLN A 399 -1.73 19.93 -33.82
N LEU A 400 -2.06 21.13 -34.27
CA LEU A 400 -3.43 21.65 -34.31
C LEU A 400 -4.00 21.42 -35.70
N SER A 401 -5.28 21.11 -35.79
CA SER A 401 -5.98 20.94 -37.11
C SER A 401 -6.18 22.26 -37.84
N GLY A 402 -5.91 23.38 -37.20
CA GLY A 402 -6.03 24.72 -37.74
C GLY A 402 -5.69 25.79 -36.69
N PRO A 403 -5.75 27.08 -37.06
CA PRO A 403 -5.51 28.17 -36.11
C PRO A 403 -6.43 28.03 -34.90
N ARG A 404 -5.85 28.06 -33.71
CA ARG A 404 -6.58 27.94 -32.43
C ARG A 404 -6.15 29.01 -31.45
N ALA A 405 -7.11 29.71 -30.90
CA ALA A 405 -6.89 30.74 -29.92
C ALA A 405 -6.48 30.16 -28.56
N LEU A 406 -5.51 30.77 -27.90
CA LEU A 406 -5.04 30.46 -26.54
C LEU A 406 -5.09 31.67 -25.64
N SER A 407 -5.58 31.50 -24.40
CA SER A 407 -5.53 32.51 -23.34
C SER A 407 -4.18 32.39 -22.58
N LEU A 408 -3.51 33.51 -22.36
CA LEU A 408 -2.24 33.61 -21.62
C LEU A 408 -2.41 34.05 -20.17
N THR A 409 -3.64 34.29 -19.71
CA THR A 409 -3.88 34.80 -18.36
C THR A 409 -3.76 33.74 -17.29
N THR A 410 -3.29 34.16 -16.12
CA THR A 410 -3.33 33.38 -14.86
C THR A 410 -4.37 33.89 -13.88
N THR A 411 -5.20 34.88 -14.28
CA THR A 411 -6.22 35.53 -13.48
C THR A 411 -7.58 35.47 -14.16
N ALA A 412 -8.64 35.68 -13.40
CA ALA A 412 -10.00 35.80 -13.94
C ALA A 412 -10.23 37.16 -14.61
N GLY A 413 -11.09 37.22 -15.60
CA GLY A 413 -11.50 38.43 -16.29
C GLY A 413 -11.29 38.38 -17.79
N GLU A 414 -11.56 39.51 -18.44
CA GLU A 414 -11.31 39.68 -19.88
C GLU A 414 -9.81 39.77 -20.14
N ASN A 415 -9.35 39.11 -21.20
CA ASN A 415 -7.94 39.11 -21.56
C ASN A 415 -7.73 38.82 -23.05
N ILE A 416 -6.65 39.39 -23.59
CA ILE A 416 -6.26 39.17 -24.98
C ILE A 416 -5.40 37.92 -25.03
N GLY A 417 -5.74 37.02 -25.95
CA GLY A 417 -5.02 35.80 -26.22
C GLY A 417 -4.15 35.88 -27.48
N ILE A 418 -3.66 34.72 -27.90
CA ILE A 418 -2.82 34.59 -29.10
C ILE A 418 -3.33 33.42 -29.99
N TYR A 419 -2.87 33.40 -31.23
CA TYR A 419 -2.87 32.23 -32.10
C TYR A 419 -1.45 31.69 -32.18
N PRO A 420 -1.12 30.59 -31.50
CA PRO A 420 0.18 29.95 -31.67
C PRO A 420 0.31 29.33 -33.05
N ASP A 421 1.52 28.96 -33.40
CA ASP A 421 1.77 28.14 -34.59
C ASP A 421 0.93 26.85 -34.50
N THR A 422 0.42 26.40 -35.66
CA THR A 422 -0.38 25.15 -35.73
C THR A 422 0.44 23.91 -35.40
N ARG A 423 1.77 24.04 -35.38
CA ARG A 423 2.69 22.98 -34.98
C ARG A 423 3.81 23.58 -34.13
N TYR A 424 3.90 23.14 -32.88
CA TYR A 424 4.95 23.60 -31.94
C TYR A 424 5.39 22.47 -31.01
N ILE A 425 6.58 22.63 -30.45
CA ILE A 425 7.08 21.74 -29.37
C ILE A 425 6.72 22.37 -28.05
N ALA A 426 5.96 21.63 -27.24
CA ALA A 426 5.62 22.02 -25.90
C ALA A 426 6.59 21.36 -24.91
N GLU A 427 7.19 22.18 -24.03
CA GLU A 427 8.01 21.69 -22.93
C GLU A 427 7.29 21.96 -21.60
N SER A 428 7.22 20.94 -20.78
CA SER A 428 6.66 21.09 -19.44
C SER A 428 7.49 20.38 -18.40
N SER A 429 7.51 20.91 -17.19
CA SER A 429 8.20 20.28 -16.06
C SER A 429 7.40 20.37 -14.78
N THR A 430 7.64 19.43 -13.88
CA THR A 430 7.14 19.44 -12.49
C THR A 430 8.34 19.25 -11.57
N ASP A 431 8.72 20.30 -10.84
CA ASP A 431 9.80 20.29 -9.83
C ASP A 431 9.17 20.17 -8.44
N GLY A 432 9.41 19.06 -7.75
CA GLY A 432 9.01 18.81 -6.38
C GLY A 432 10.20 18.67 -5.45
N ARG A 433 10.08 19.24 -4.25
CA ARG A 433 11.07 19.14 -3.17
C ARG A 433 10.38 18.81 -1.85
N PRO A 434 9.77 17.62 -1.74
CA PRO A 434 9.10 17.22 -0.51
C PRO A 434 10.09 17.05 0.64
N VAL A 435 9.73 17.60 1.80
CA VAL A 435 10.40 17.40 3.09
C VAL A 435 9.41 16.68 4.00
N ASP A 436 9.82 15.53 4.51
CA ASP A 436 9.05 14.74 5.48
C ASP A 436 9.81 14.68 6.81
N LEU A 437 9.14 15.06 7.90
CA LEU A 437 9.63 14.87 9.25
C LEU A 437 8.68 13.94 10.00
N SER A 438 9.22 13.07 10.83
CA SER A 438 8.41 12.25 11.75
C SER A 438 9.08 12.10 13.11
N VAL A 439 8.28 12.17 14.16
CA VAL A 439 8.67 11.90 15.54
C VAL A 439 7.66 10.93 16.13
N PHE A 440 8.13 9.78 16.57
CA PHE A 440 7.35 8.78 17.26
C PHE A 440 7.98 8.52 18.62
N ALA A 441 7.25 8.79 19.70
CA ALA A 441 7.69 8.56 21.08
C ALA A 441 6.74 7.60 21.78
N GLN A 442 7.28 6.58 22.44
CA GLN A 442 6.50 5.56 23.13
C GLN A 442 7.12 5.21 24.49
N LEU A 443 6.30 5.18 25.51
CA LEU A 443 6.59 4.59 26.81
C LEU A 443 5.89 3.25 26.89
N SER A 444 6.62 2.20 27.24
CA SER A 444 6.07 0.85 27.39
C SER A 444 6.41 0.28 28.75
N GLY A 445 5.50 -0.52 29.30
CA GLY A 445 5.69 -1.24 30.52
C GLY A 445 5.11 -2.64 30.47
N SER A 446 5.62 -3.52 31.30
CA SER A 446 5.12 -4.87 31.50
C SER A 446 4.99 -5.20 32.96
N ARG A 447 3.93 -5.89 33.37
CA ARG A 447 3.67 -6.32 34.71
C ARG A 447 3.05 -7.69 34.74
N LYS A 448 3.44 -8.44 35.75
CA LYS A 448 2.82 -9.73 36.08
C LYS A 448 2.23 -9.66 37.48
N THR A 449 0.93 -9.93 37.61
CA THR A 449 0.22 -10.00 38.86
C THR A 449 -0.50 -11.34 38.94
N GLY A 450 0.08 -12.31 39.67
CA GLY A 450 -0.42 -13.68 39.71
C GLY A 450 -0.41 -14.33 38.32
N LYS A 451 -1.58 -14.76 37.81
CA LYS A 451 -1.79 -15.38 36.50
C LYS A 451 -2.02 -14.38 35.35
N LEU A 452 -2.03 -13.07 35.68
CA LEU A 452 -2.33 -12.01 34.71
C LEU A 452 -1.04 -11.27 34.31
N ASN A 453 -0.75 -11.21 33.04
CA ASN A 453 0.34 -10.44 32.47
C ASN A 453 -0.24 -9.24 31.71
N TYR A 454 0.29 -8.05 31.99
CA TYR A 454 -0.05 -6.81 31.31
C TYR A 454 1.14 -6.30 30.52
N GLN A 455 0.88 -5.86 29.29
CA GLN A 455 1.81 -5.07 28.49
C GLN A 455 1.07 -3.83 28.05
N TYR A 456 1.55 -2.68 28.42
CA TYR A 456 0.88 -1.42 28.10
C TYR A 456 1.86 -0.43 27.50
N ASP A 457 1.33 0.41 26.67
CA ASP A 457 2.06 1.47 26.00
C ASP A 457 1.22 2.73 25.86
N ILE A 458 1.88 3.87 25.93
CA ILE A 458 1.33 5.18 25.59
C ILE A 458 2.33 5.92 24.72
N GLY A 459 1.86 6.79 23.88
CA GLY A 459 2.79 7.53 23.02
C GLY A 459 2.17 8.61 22.19
N LEU A 460 3.08 9.26 21.44
CA LEU A 460 2.85 10.35 20.51
C LEU A 460 3.39 9.97 19.15
N ASP A 461 2.63 10.26 18.09
CA ASP A 461 3.05 10.15 16.69
C ASP A 461 2.79 11.49 16.00
N TRP A 462 3.84 12.20 15.59
CA TRP A 462 3.75 13.44 14.85
C TRP A 462 4.43 13.28 13.49
N LYS A 463 3.73 13.71 12.44
CA LYS A 463 4.20 13.68 11.07
C LYS A 463 3.99 15.05 10.44
N TYR A 464 4.99 15.49 9.71
CA TYR A 464 4.99 16.73 8.94
C TYR A 464 5.44 16.44 7.52
N SER A 465 4.76 17.01 6.55
CA SER A 465 5.14 16.93 5.14
C SER A 465 4.83 18.24 4.43
N LYS A 466 5.79 18.76 3.68
CA LYS A 466 5.62 19.95 2.83
C LYS A 466 6.45 19.81 1.57
N ASN A 467 5.94 20.31 0.45
CA ASN A 467 6.68 20.38 -0.81
C ASN A 467 7.18 21.81 -1.04
N PHE A 468 8.50 21.97 -1.16
CA PHE A 468 9.18 23.26 -1.40
C PHE A 468 9.61 23.40 -2.86
N GLY A 469 9.04 22.63 -3.77
CA GLY A 469 9.37 22.66 -5.19
C GLY A 469 8.77 23.85 -5.92
N LYS A 470 9.38 24.18 -7.07
CA LYS A 470 8.86 25.20 -7.99
C LYS A 470 7.54 24.80 -8.65
N GLY A 471 7.14 23.50 -8.51
CA GLY A 471 5.88 22.99 -8.98
C GLY A 471 5.80 22.77 -10.47
N GLN A 472 4.61 22.98 -11.03
CA GLN A 472 4.31 22.75 -12.43
C GLN A 472 4.61 23.98 -13.27
N GLN A 473 5.39 23.81 -14.32
CA GLN A 473 5.91 24.91 -15.17
C GLN A 473 5.81 24.54 -16.65
N TRP A 474 5.30 25.46 -17.44
CA TRP A 474 5.28 25.43 -18.90
C TRP A 474 5.02 26.85 -19.46
N ASP A 475 5.34 27.06 -20.74
CA ASP A 475 4.99 28.30 -21.42
C ASP A 475 3.52 28.29 -21.83
N LEU A 476 2.77 29.35 -21.45
CA LEU A 476 1.37 29.50 -21.79
C LEU A 476 1.15 29.73 -23.29
N ALA A 477 2.16 30.21 -24.02
CA ALA A 477 2.12 30.38 -25.47
C ALA A 477 2.29 29.06 -26.23
N THR A 478 2.94 28.07 -25.63
CA THR A 478 3.18 26.75 -26.21
C THR A 478 2.81 25.64 -25.22
N PRO A 479 1.52 25.59 -24.78
CA PRO A 479 1.11 24.65 -23.76
C PRO A 479 1.14 23.19 -24.27
N PRO A 480 1.28 22.19 -23.37
CA PRO A 480 1.27 20.77 -23.77
C PRO A 480 -0.07 20.30 -24.36
N SER A 481 -1.10 21.12 -24.23
CA SER A 481 -2.40 20.95 -24.91
C SER A 481 -3.06 22.30 -25.07
N ALA A 482 -3.62 22.56 -26.23
CA ALA A 482 -4.41 23.78 -26.50
C ALA A 482 -5.75 23.84 -25.74
N THR A 483 -6.14 22.78 -25.04
CA THR A 483 -7.34 22.71 -24.20
C THR A 483 -7.03 22.58 -22.72
N ILE A 484 -5.79 22.98 -22.31
CA ILE A 484 -5.37 22.83 -20.93
C ILE A 484 -6.19 23.76 -20.00
N GLY A 485 -6.91 23.13 -19.06
CA GLY A 485 -7.76 23.81 -18.08
C GLY A 485 -7.04 24.18 -16.79
N THR A 486 -5.72 24.18 -16.77
CA THR A 486 -4.86 24.53 -15.61
C THR A 486 -3.82 25.57 -16.00
N ARG A 487 -3.12 26.13 -15.04
CA ARG A 487 -1.99 27.06 -15.22
C ARG A 487 -0.80 26.59 -14.39
N PRO A 488 0.41 27.08 -14.68
CA PRO A 488 1.60 26.86 -13.84
C PRO A 488 1.29 27.11 -12.36
N ARG A 489 1.83 26.24 -11.48
CA ARG A 489 1.52 26.27 -10.05
C ARG A 489 2.76 25.99 -9.23
N GLU A 490 3.08 26.85 -8.28
CA GLU A 490 4.13 26.65 -7.30
C GLU A 490 3.67 25.70 -6.18
N PHE A 491 4.58 24.79 -5.74
CA PHE A 491 4.26 23.86 -4.66
C PHE A 491 4.63 24.40 -3.28
N ASP A 492 5.59 25.30 -3.19
CA ASP A 492 6.00 25.91 -1.93
C ASP A 492 4.92 26.81 -1.30
N ALA A 493 4.01 27.37 -2.11
CA ALA A 493 2.84 28.11 -1.65
C ALA A 493 1.80 27.22 -0.95
N ILE A 494 1.85 25.87 -1.12
CA ILE A 494 0.89 24.96 -0.53
C ILE A 494 1.23 24.74 0.96
N PRO A 495 0.24 24.85 1.88
CA PRO A 495 0.45 24.62 3.30
C PRO A 495 1.02 23.23 3.62
N ALA A 496 1.72 23.11 4.74
CA ALA A 496 2.22 21.82 5.19
C ALA A 496 1.08 20.90 5.65
N TRP A 497 1.20 19.62 5.35
CA TRP A 497 0.38 18.56 5.93
C TRP A 497 1.00 18.13 7.28
N GLN A 498 0.25 18.23 8.36
CA GLN A 498 0.70 17.84 9.68
C GLN A 498 -0.36 16.98 10.36
N ASN A 499 0.06 15.87 10.94
CA ASN A 499 -0.82 15.01 11.72
C ASN A 499 -0.18 14.69 13.07
N VAL A 500 -0.90 15.00 14.14
CA VAL A 500 -0.52 14.62 15.51
C VAL A 500 -1.50 13.57 16.02
N ALA A 501 -0.97 12.57 16.69
CA ALA A 501 -1.80 11.55 17.33
C ALA A 501 -1.24 11.12 18.68
N PHE A 502 -2.12 10.93 19.65
CA PHE A 502 -1.85 10.28 20.92
C PHE A 502 -2.44 8.87 20.89
N PHE A 503 -1.75 7.91 21.43
CA PHE A 503 -2.23 6.54 21.52
C PHE A 503 -1.95 5.93 22.89
N ALA A 504 -2.81 4.98 23.25
CA ALA A 504 -2.63 4.11 24.41
C ALA A 504 -3.07 2.70 24.03
N GLY A 505 -2.29 1.72 24.43
CA GLY A 505 -2.56 0.31 24.22
C GLY A 505 -2.35 -0.49 25.50
N ASN A 506 -3.12 -1.56 25.65
CA ASN A 506 -2.94 -2.52 26.73
C ASN A 506 -3.23 -3.93 26.22
N GLN A 507 -2.27 -4.82 26.37
CA GLN A 507 -2.42 -6.24 26.11
C GLN A 507 -2.41 -6.98 27.43
N MET A 508 -3.49 -7.68 27.73
CA MET A 508 -3.65 -8.53 28.90
C MET A 508 -3.62 -9.98 28.47
N SER A 509 -2.89 -10.83 29.21
CA SER A 509 -2.93 -12.27 29.03
C SER A 509 -3.17 -12.94 30.36
N TYR A 510 -4.18 -13.81 30.41
CA TYR A 510 -4.60 -14.54 31.62
C TYR A 510 -4.59 -16.03 31.37
N ASN A 511 -3.91 -16.77 32.27
CA ASN A 511 -3.84 -18.24 32.22
C ASN A 511 -4.78 -18.82 33.30
N LEU A 512 -5.79 -19.58 32.84
CA LEU A 512 -6.74 -20.30 33.73
C LEU A 512 -6.58 -21.81 33.47
N GLY A 513 -5.75 -22.46 34.27
CA GLY A 513 -5.36 -23.84 34.01
C GLY A 513 -4.70 -23.98 32.64
N LEU A 514 -5.28 -24.80 31.78
CA LEU A 514 -4.81 -25.01 30.40
C LEU A 514 -5.37 -23.99 29.39
N HIS A 515 -6.26 -23.10 29.83
CA HIS A 515 -6.85 -22.04 29.01
C HIS A 515 -6.00 -20.79 29.07
N ARG A 516 -5.72 -20.17 27.93
CA ARG A 516 -5.06 -18.87 27.87
C ARG A 516 -5.93 -17.89 27.10
N PHE A 517 -6.21 -16.77 27.73
CA PHE A 517 -6.95 -15.66 27.14
C PHE A 517 -5.99 -14.50 26.95
N SER A 518 -6.01 -13.87 25.80
CA SER A 518 -5.26 -12.65 25.52
C SER A 518 -6.19 -11.60 24.94
N LEU A 519 -6.17 -10.41 25.49
CA LEU A 519 -7.00 -9.28 25.07
C LEU A 519 -6.09 -8.07 24.82
N TYR A 520 -6.15 -7.51 23.62
CA TYR A 520 -5.59 -6.21 23.31
C TYR A 520 -6.72 -5.18 23.23
N THR A 521 -6.57 -4.07 23.92
CA THR A 521 -7.41 -2.88 23.81
C THR A 521 -6.53 -1.69 23.50
N GLY A 522 -6.90 -0.91 22.53
CA GLY A 522 -6.14 0.25 22.11
C GLY A 522 -7.04 1.42 21.69
N LEU A 523 -6.57 2.61 21.96
CA LEU A 523 -7.22 3.86 21.56
C LEU A 523 -6.17 4.78 20.94
N ARG A 524 -6.47 5.28 19.75
CA ARG A 524 -5.71 6.34 19.09
C ARG A 524 -6.63 7.53 18.87
N VAL A 525 -6.11 8.71 19.10
CA VAL A 525 -6.80 9.98 18.86
C VAL A 525 -5.88 10.82 17.99
N SER A 526 -6.35 11.24 16.83
CA SER A 526 -5.53 12.01 15.88
C SER A 526 -6.25 13.27 15.39
N LYS A 527 -5.45 14.26 15.00
CA LYS A 527 -5.91 15.54 14.45
C LYS A 527 -4.94 16.06 13.40
N LEU A 528 -5.48 16.62 12.30
CA LEU A 528 -4.71 17.39 11.34
C LEU A 528 -4.49 18.82 11.87
N LEU A 529 -3.26 19.31 11.75
CA LEU A 529 -2.83 20.65 12.16
C LEU A 529 -2.37 21.47 10.96
N GLY A 530 -2.33 22.80 11.11
CA GLY A 530 -1.82 23.72 10.09
C GLY A 530 -2.73 23.90 8.88
N ILE A 531 -3.98 23.44 8.96
CA ILE A 531 -5.02 23.64 7.94
C ILE A 531 -5.96 24.74 8.39
N GLY A 532 -6.41 25.59 7.47
CA GLY A 532 -7.28 26.71 7.74
C GLY A 532 -8.58 26.30 8.49
N ASN A 533 -9.05 27.19 9.35
CA ASN A 533 -10.26 26.94 10.17
C ASN A 533 -11.56 26.82 9.34
N GLU A 534 -11.52 27.24 8.09
CA GLU A 534 -12.63 27.08 7.12
C GLU A 534 -12.84 25.63 6.68
N TYR A 535 -11.81 24.77 6.83
CA TYR A 535 -11.91 23.34 6.52
C TYR A 535 -12.53 22.57 7.68
N VAL A 536 -13.56 21.78 7.40
CA VAL A 536 -14.24 20.93 8.39
C VAL A 536 -13.26 19.98 9.08
N ILE A 537 -12.28 19.45 8.36
CA ILE A 537 -11.31 18.49 8.89
C ILE A 537 -10.40 19.11 9.97
N SER A 538 -10.10 20.41 9.91
CA SER A 538 -9.26 21.10 10.90
C SER A 538 -9.89 21.09 12.31
N LYS A 539 -11.23 21.03 12.39
CA LYS A 539 -12.01 21.01 13.65
C LYS A 539 -12.26 19.60 14.16
N LYS A 540 -12.03 18.56 13.33
CA LYS A 540 -12.35 17.17 13.69
C LYS A 540 -11.20 16.50 14.43
N ILE A 541 -11.57 15.70 15.43
CA ILE A 541 -10.70 14.76 16.13
C ILE A 541 -11.18 13.36 15.75
N PHE A 542 -10.24 12.52 15.32
CA PHE A 542 -10.52 11.16 14.88
C PHE A 542 -10.13 10.17 15.98
N THR A 543 -11.11 9.39 16.43
CA THR A 543 -10.95 8.42 17.49
C THR A 543 -11.02 7.01 16.94
N GLU A 544 -9.96 6.22 17.18
CA GLU A 544 -9.72 4.91 16.60
C GLU A 544 -9.63 3.83 17.69
N PRO A 545 -10.76 3.32 18.20
CA PRO A 545 -10.77 2.19 19.13
C PRO A 545 -10.42 0.90 18.40
N ARG A 546 -9.65 0.02 19.06
CA ARG A 546 -9.21 -1.27 18.55
C ARG A 546 -9.27 -2.31 19.66
N VAL A 547 -9.84 -3.47 19.35
CA VAL A 547 -9.96 -4.59 20.28
C VAL A 547 -9.62 -5.86 19.53
N ASN A 548 -8.66 -6.63 20.03
CA ASN A 548 -8.35 -7.96 19.55
C ASN A 548 -8.35 -8.92 20.73
N PHE A 549 -9.04 -10.05 20.57
CA PHE A 549 -9.15 -11.09 21.60
C PHE A 549 -8.67 -12.41 21.01
N GLN A 550 -7.86 -13.15 21.77
CA GLN A 550 -7.42 -14.48 21.42
C GLN A 550 -7.69 -15.45 22.56
N TYR A 551 -8.25 -16.57 22.22
CA TYR A 551 -8.43 -17.70 23.12
C TYR A 551 -7.62 -18.91 22.60
N ASN A 552 -6.59 -19.27 23.36
CA ASN A 552 -5.85 -20.51 23.16
C ASN A 552 -6.57 -21.60 23.97
N LEU A 553 -7.18 -22.55 23.26
CA LEU A 553 -7.91 -23.65 23.87
C LEU A 553 -6.95 -24.66 24.54
N PRO A 554 -7.43 -25.41 25.55
CA PRO A 554 -6.68 -26.54 26.06
C PRO A 554 -6.28 -27.50 24.95
N HIS A 555 -5.06 -28.00 24.99
CA HIS A 555 -4.57 -28.94 24.00
C HIS A 555 -5.33 -30.27 24.12
N VAL A 556 -5.90 -30.75 23.02
CA VAL A 556 -6.49 -32.08 22.93
C VAL A 556 -5.38 -33.04 22.54
N ILE A 557 -5.12 -34.08 23.36
CA ILE A 557 -4.10 -35.08 23.04
C ILE A 557 -4.70 -36.10 22.08
N ILE A 558 -4.16 -36.21 20.88
CA ILE A 558 -4.53 -37.18 19.84
C ILE A 558 -3.30 -38.02 19.51
N LYS A 559 -3.36 -39.32 19.74
CA LYS A 559 -2.24 -40.25 19.48
C LYS A 559 -0.90 -39.69 20.01
N ASP A 560 -0.83 -39.36 21.32
CA ASP A 560 0.33 -38.88 22.05
C ASP A 560 0.90 -37.52 21.55
N SER A 561 0.11 -36.75 20.84
CA SER A 561 0.53 -35.42 20.37
C SER A 561 -0.59 -34.40 20.60
N PRO A 562 -0.22 -33.17 21.00
CA PRO A 562 -1.20 -32.11 21.24
C PRO A 562 -1.73 -31.53 19.93
N LEU A 563 -3.05 -31.44 19.81
CA LEU A 563 -3.71 -30.54 18.89
C LEU A 563 -3.84 -29.17 19.58
N LYS A 564 -3.18 -28.16 19.03
CA LYS A 564 -3.28 -26.78 19.46
C LYS A 564 -4.34 -26.07 18.64
N THR A 565 -5.24 -25.36 19.31
CA THR A 565 -6.34 -24.62 18.68
C THR A 565 -6.39 -23.22 19.24
N ASP A 566 -6.32 -22.22 18.39
CA ASP A 566 -6.41 -20.81 18.75
C ASP A 566 -7.56 -20.15 17.97
N VAL A 567 -8.39 -19.38 18.67
CA VAL A 567 -9.45 -18.56 18.06
C VAL A 567 -9.13 -17.10 18.33
N THR A 568 -9.12 -16.28 17.30
CA THR A 568 -8.85 -14.84 17.40
C THR A 568 -10.02 -14.05 16.83
N LEU A 569 -10.45 -13.02 17.57
CA LEU A 569 -11.47 -12.06 17.17
C LEU A 569 -10.87 -10.67 17.13
N GLY A 570 -11.23 -9.89 16.14
CA GLY A 570 -10.75 -8.52 15.98
C GLY A 570 -11.87 -7.54 15.60
N TYR A 571 -11.81 -6.34 16.19
CA TYR A 571 -12.64 -5.20 15.84
C TYR A 571 -11.82 -3.91 15.91
N GLY A 572 -11.91 -3.05 14.88
CA GLY A 572 -11.22 -1.78 14.90
C GLY A 572 -11.81 -0.74 13.96
N ILE A 573 -11.65 0.52 14.33
CA ILE A 573 -11.96 1.68 13.51
C ILE A 573 -10.64 2.35 13.15
N LEU A 574 -10.47 2.65 11.88
CA LEU A 574 -9.25 3.18 11.28
C LEU A 574 -9.60 4.37 10.37
N TYR A 575 -8.73 5.38 10.33
CA TYR A 575 -8.92 6.54 9.46
C TYR A 575 -7.69 6.77 8.58
N LYS A 576 -7.95 7.20 7.32
CA LYS A 576 -6.95 7.74 6.41
C LYS A 576 -7.25 9.21 6.16
N GLN A 577 -6.28 10.06 6.43
CA GLN A 577 -6.36 11.50 6.18
C GLN A 577 -6.21 11.79 4.68
N PRO A 578 -6.85 12.85 4.15
CA PRO A 578 -6.64 13.29 2.77
C PRO A 578 -5.20 13.78 2.57
N THR A 579 -4.68 13.60 1.36
CA THR A 579 -3.35 14.09 0.97
C THR A 579 -3.38 15.58 0.62
N LEU A 580 -2.21 16.21 0.50
CA LEU A 580 -2.12 17.62 0.06
C LEU A 580 -2.78 17.86 -1.30
N GLN A 581 -2.62 16.91 -2.25
CA GLN A 581 -3.27 17.04 -3.56
C GLN A 581 -4.81 17.04 -3.47
N MET A 582 -5.38 16.33 -2.50
CA MET A 582 -6.84 16.30 -2.29
C MET A 582 -7.35 17.55 -1.58
N LEU A 583 -6.56 18.08 -0.64
CA LEU A 583 -6.91 19.30 0.11
C LEU A 583 -6.73 20.56 -0.74
N TYR A 584 -5.64 20.62 -1.51
CA TYR A 584 -5.20 21.77 -2.30
C TYR A 584 -4.99 21.36 -3.76
N PRO A 585 -6.06 21.04 -4.53
CA PRO A 585 -5.93 20.70 -5.95
C PRO A 585 -5.58 21.95 -6.79
N ASN A 586 -5.18 21.76 -8.04
CA ASN A 586 -5.01 22.85 -8.99
C ASN A 586 -6.32 23.59 -9.21
N LYS A 587 -6.26 24.91 -9.40
CA LYS A 587 -7.43 25.69 -9.86
C LYS A 587 -7.83 25.25 -11.27
N ALA A 588 -9.12 25.35 -11.58
CA ALA A 588 -9.65 25.17 -12.94
C ALA A 588 -9.79 26.52 -13.62
N PHE A 589 -9.30 26.61 -14.85
CA PHE A 589 -9.43 27.77 -15.72
C PHE A 589 -10.38 27.41 -16.86
N MET A 590 -11.37 28.24 -17.08
CA MET A 590 -12.38 28.09 -18.11
C MET A 590 -12.31 29.34 -19.00
N ASP A 591 -11.69 29.18 -20.17
CA ASP A 591 -11.45 30.26 -21.12
C ASP A 591 -12.57 30.25 -22.18
N TYR A 592 -13.43 31.27 -22.18
CA TYR A 592 -14.51 31.45 -23.15
C TYR A 592 -14.11 32.51 -24.15
N ILE A 593 -14.12 32.17 -25.43
CA ILE A 593 -13.75 33.07 -26.51
C ILE A 593 -14.88 34.08 -26.74
N GLN A 594 -14.58 35.36 -26.54
CA GLN A 594 -15.48 36.48 -26.81
C GLN A 594 -15.34 36.96 -28.25
N VAL A 595 -14.09 37.11 -28.71
CA VAL A 595 -13.77 37.49 -30.11
C VAL A 595 -12.80 36.43 -30.64
N ASN A 596 -13.06 35.90 -31.81
CA ASN A 596 -12.18 34.97 -32.51
C ASN A 596 -12.03 35.43 -33.96
N TYR A 597 -11.15 36.41 -34.17
CA TYR A 597 -10.92 36.99 -35.49
C TYR A 597 -9.52 36.55 -35.97
N TYR A 598 -9.50 35.60 -36.89
CA TYR A 598 -8.31 35.13 -37.56
C TYR A 598 -8.18 35.78 -38.93
N HIS A 599 -7.05 36.41 -39.20
CA HIS A 599 -6.68 36.95 -40.52
C HIS A 599 -5.37 36.36 -40.98
N ASN A 600 -5.15 36.29 -42.31
CA ASN A 600 -3.90 35.78 -42.88
C ASN A 600 -2.70 36.68 -42.54
N ASP A 601 -2.91 37.98 -42.52
CA ASP A 601 -1.93 38.96 -41.99
C ASP A 601 -2.01 38.97 -40.44
N ASP A 602 -0.90 38.68 -39.82
CA ASP A 602 -0.78 38.57 -38.36
C ASP A 602 -1.13 39.88 -37.62
N ASN A 603 -0.96 41.02 -38.27
CA ASN A 603 -1.30 42.35 -37.69
C ASN A 603 -2.80 42.55 -37.49
N TYR A 604 -3.63 41.78 -38.20
CA TYR A 604 -5.07 41.83 -38.10
C TYR A 604 -5.69 40.61 -37.38
N ARG A 605 -4.87 39.90 -36.57
CA ARG A 605 -5.36 38.81 -35.74
C ARG A 605 -5.75 39.31 -34.36
N TYR A 606 -6.94 38.98 -33.93
CA TYR A 606 -7.39 39.35 -32.59
C TYR A 606 -8.23 38.29 -31.95
N VAL A 607 -7.89 37.96 -30.72
CA VAL A 607 -8.67 37.05 -29.88
C VAL A 607 -8.81 37.63 -28.48
N ASN A 608 -10.00 37.62 -27.97
CA ASN A 608 -10.34 38.03 -26.61
C ASN A 608 -11.06 36.92 -25.90
N PHE A 609 -10.74 36.74 -24.65
CA PHE A 609 -11.34 35.72 -23.75
C PHE A 609 -11.99 36.36 -22.54
N MET A 610 -13.06 35.74 -22.06
CA MET A 610 -13.47 35.80 -20.66
C MET A 610 -13.00 34.55 -19.95
N THR A 611 -12.09 34.71 -19.01
CA THR A 611 -11.54 33.60 -18.21
C THR A 611 -12.21 33.59 -16.83
N TYR A 612 -12.77 32.42 -16.47
CA TYR A 612 -13.23 32.11 -15.12
C TYR A 612 -12.24 31.21 -14.42
N VAL A 613 -11.95 31.53 -13.16
CA VAL A 613 -11.03 30.74 -12.33
C VAL A 613 -11.78 30.15 -11.16
N GLN A 614 -11.86 28.82 -11.12
CA GLN A 614 -12.57 28.09 -10.07
C GLN A 614 -11.60 27.46 -9.09
N ASN A 615 -11.79 27.76 -7.79
CA ASN A 615 -11.11 27.01 -6.74
C ASN A 615 -11.76 25.64 -6.58
N ARG A 616 -10.96 24.57 -6.67
CA ARG A 616 -11.40 23.17 -6.59
C ARG A 616 -11.25 22.58 -5.19
N GLU A 617 -10.90 23.38 -4.19
CA GLU A 617 -10.77 22.97 -2.80
C GLU A 617 -12.14 22.60 -2.21
N ASN A 618 -12.23 21.41 -1.64
CA ASN A 618 -13.42 21.00 -0.90
C ASN A 618 -13.20 21.20 0.60
N LYS A 619 -13.74 22.29 1.12
CA LYS A 619 -13.65 22.62 2.56
C LYS A 619 -14.42 21.65 3.46
N ASN A 620 -15.33 20.84 2.90
CA ASN A 620 -16.09 19.81 3.62
C ASN A 620 -15.40 18.45 3.66
N LEU A 621 -14.24 18.32 3.01
CA LEU A 621 -13.51 17.06 2.97
C LEU A 621 -13.14 16.57 4.38
N THR A 622 -13.31 15.28 4.64
CA THR A 622 -12.99 14.62 5.91
C THR A 622 -12.20 13.32 5.68
N ALA A 623 -11.68 12.72 6.74
CA ALA A 623 -10.94 11.46 6.63
C ALA A 623 -11.83 10.30 6.16
N ALA A 624 -11.28 9.41 5.35
CA ALA A 624 -11.90 8.13 5.02
C ALA A 624 -11.86 7.21 6.26
N LYS A 625 -12.97 6.52 6.54
CA LYS A 625 -13.15 5.66 7.72
C LYS A 625 -13.31 4.21 7.29
N ASN A 626 -12.55 3.29 7.88
CA ASN A 626 -12.74 1.86 7.70
C ASN A 626 -13.08 1.19 9.03
N VAL A 627 -14.12 0.35 9.05
CA VAL A 627 -14.49 -0.50 10.16
C VAL A 627 -14.11 -1.94 9.81
N LYS A 628 -13.14 -2.48 10.53
CA LYS A 628 -12.65 -3.85 10.33
C LYS A 628 -13.17 -4.79 11.39
N LYS A 629 -13.58 -5.99 10.93
CA LYS A 629 -13.98 -7.13 11.77
C LYS A 629 -13.30 -8.37 11.25
N GLU A 630 -12.77 -9.21 12.12
CA GLU A 630 -12.21 -10.49 11.72
C GLU A 630 -12.42 -11.57 12.77
N ILE A 631 -12.51 -12.82 12.31
CA ILE A 631 -12.43 -14.03 13.10
C ILE A 631 -11.44 -14.97 12.44
N ARG A 632 -10.54 -15.54 13.23
CA ARG A 632 -9.49 -16.43 12.78
C ARG A 632 -9.42 -17.69 13.64
N LEU A 633 -9.26 -18.83 12.99
CA LEU A 633 -8.98 -20.14 13.57
C LEU A 633 -7.58 -20.58 13.14
N ASP A 634 -6.74 -20.94 14.10
CA ASP A 634 -5.44 -21.58 13.87
C ASP A 634 -5.43 -22.98 14.50
N LEU A 635 -5.00 -23.96 13.74
CA LEU A 635 -4.82 -25.35 14.18
C LEU A 635 -3.38 -25.78 13.96
N SER A 636 -2.82 -26.50 14.93
CA SER A 636 -1.46 -27.08 14.79
C SER A 636 -1.41 -28.48 15.39
N TYR A 637 -0.99 -29.47 14.59
CA TYR A 637 -0.87 -30.87 15.00
C TYR A 637 0.30 -31.55 14.32
N LYS A 638 1.25 -32.10 15.06
CA LYS A 638 2.45 -32.83 14.55
C LYS A 638 3.21 -32.06 13.46
N GLY A 639 3.33 -30.74 13.56
CA GLY A 639 3.97 -29.92 12.56
C GLY A 639 3.10 -29.56 11.35
N HIS A 640 1.87 -30.07 11.27
CA HIS A 640 0.84 -29.58 10.34
C HIS A 640 0.25 -28.30 10.91
N GLU A 641 0.13 -27.27 10.09
CA GLU A 641 -0.45 -25.99 10.46
C GLU A 641 -1.57 -25.63 9.48
N VAL A 642 -2.72 -25.23 10.01
CA VAL A 642 -3.88 -24.75 9.25
C VAL A 642 -4.32 -23.42 9.84
N PHE A 643 -4.66 -22.48 9.00
CA PHE A 643 -5.41 -21.30 9.41
C PHE A 643 -6.56 -21.00 8.48
N VAL A 644 -7.61 -20.40 9.02
CA VAL A 644 -8.73 -19.84 8.28
C VAL A 644 -9.11 -18.52 8.93
N THR A 645 -9.20 -17.46 8.14
CA THR A 645 -9.60 -16.13 8.60
C THR A 645 -10.76 -15.64 7.76
N TYR A 646 -11.90 -15.34 8.37
CA TYR A 646 -12.95 -14.53 7.77
C TYR A 646 -12.81 -13.10 8.21
N PHE A 647 -12.95 -12.17 7.28
CA PHE A 647 -12.92 -10.74 7.57
C PHE A 647 -14.01 -9.98 6.82
N ARG A 648 -14.40 -8.86 7.42
CA ARG A 648 -15.26 -7.85 6.79
C ARG A 648 -14.70 -6.46 7.05
N GLU A 649 -14.56 -5.66 5.98
CA GLU A 649 -14.08 -4.29 6.03
C GLU A 649 -15.11 -3.37 5.35
N ASP A 650 -15.54 -2.32 6.06
CA ASP A 650 -16.53 -1.34 5.58
C ASP A 650 -15.87 0.03 5.55
N LEU A 651 -15.34 0.41 4.37
CA LEU A 651 -14.78 1.72 4.11
C LEU A 651 -15.90 2.69 3.72
N LYS A 652 -16.03 3.74 4.50
CA LYS A 652 -16.97 4.84 4.28
C LYS A 652 -16.22 6.15 4.06
N ASN A 653 -16.86 7.10 3.40
CA ASN A 653 -16.28 8.41 3.12
C ASN A 653 -14.95 8.30 2.34
N GLY A 654 -14.83 7.32 1.45
CA GLY A 654 -13.67 7.18 0.56
C GLY A 654 -13.57 8.38 -0.38
N PHE A 655 -12.33 8.73 -0.73
CA PHE A 655 -12.05 9.86 -1.61
C PHE A 655 -12.40 9.52 -3.06
N ARG A 656 -13.06 10.47 -3.73
CA ARG A 656 -13.43 10.37 -5.14
C ARG A 656 -13.41 11.74 -5.79
N SER A 657 -12.97 11.78 -7.04
CA SER A 657 -13.15 12.97 -7.90
C SER A 657 -14.56 12.96 -8.47
N THR A 658 -15.31 14.05 -8.27
CA THR A 658 -16.67 14.23 -8.77
C THR A 658 -16.74 15.45 -9.66
N LEU A 659 -17.54 15.36 -10.71
CA LEU A 659 -17.80 16.48 -11.59
C LEU A 659 -18.73 17.50 -10.88
N GLN A 660 -18.36 18.77 -10.97
CA GLN A 660 -19.17 19.92 -10.58
C GLN A 660 -19.34 20.84 -11.79
N ASN A 661 -20.34 21.67 -11.76
CA ASN A 661 -20.55 22.68 -12.78
C ASN A 661 -20.80 24.05 -12.17
N GLN A 662 -20.53 25.09 -12.94
CA GLN A 662 -20.99 26.44 -12.69
C GLN A 662 -21.45 27.04 -14.00
N ILE A 663 -22.31 28.05 -13.92
CA ILE A 663 -22.82 28.78 -15.10
C ILE A 663 -21.95 30.02 -15.26
N ASN A 664 -21.35 30.14 -16.42
CA ASN A 664 -20.52 31.28 -16.80
C ASN A 664 -21.22 32.08 -17.89
N SER A 665 -21.11 33.41 -17.83
CA SER A 665 -21.71 34.31 -18.80
C SER A 665 -20.62 35.14 -19.48
N TYR A 666 -20.67 35.26 -20.79
CA TYR A 666 -19.68 36.04 -21.54
C TYR A 666 -20.36 36.64 -22.79
N LYS A 667 -19.76 37.72 -23.30
CA LYS A 667 -20.15 38.33 -24.56
C LYS A 667 -19.53 37.55 -25.71
N LYS A 668 -20.27 37.20 -26.71
CA LYS A 668 -19.76 36.61 -27.95
C LYS A 668 -20.00 37.60 -29.07
N TYR A 669 -18.96 38.23 -29.57
CA TYR A 669 -19.00 39.21 -30.61
C TYR A 669 -19.18 38.56 -31.99
N ASN A 670 -19.96 39.18 -32.87
CA ASN A 670 -20.09 38.78 -34.25
C ASN A 670 -18.95 39.38 -35.07
N THR A 671 -17.91 38.58 -35.29
CA THR A 671 -16.67 39.00 -35.96
C THR A 671 -16.88 39.44 -37.43
N ALA A 672 -18.00 39.17 -38.06
CA ALA A 672 -18.32 39.61 -39.41
C ALA A 672 -18.47 41.14 -39.50
N TYR A 673 -18.71 41.83 -38.38
CA TYR A 673 -18.87 43.28 -38.27
C TYR A 673 -17.57 44.00 -37.85
N ILE A 674 -16.43 43.32 -37.79
CA ILE A 674 -15.16 43.93 -37.49
C ILE A 674 -14.66 44.71 -38.74
N ASP A 675 -14.49 46.03 -38.57
CA ASP A 675 -13.98 46.90 -39.62
C ASP A 675 -12.47 47.09 -39.49
N LEU A 676 -11.74 46.62 -40.49
CA LEU A 676 -10.28 46.75 -40.55
C LEU A 676 -9.83 48.22 -40.66
N SER A 677 -10.65 49.12 -41.16
CA SER A 677 -10.31 50.56 -41.24
C SER A 677 -10.24 51.24 -39.85
N GLN A 678 -10.88 50.64 -38.83
CA GLN A 678 -10.92 51.09 -37.45
C GLN A 678 -10.05 50.28 -36.53
N TRP A 679 -9.03 49.58 -37.10
CA TRP A 679 -8.13 48.74 -36.35
C TRP A 679 -7.09 49.63 -35.62
N GLY A 680 -7.11 49.62 -34.28
CA GLY A 680 -6.18 50.36 -33.44
C GLY A 680 -4.93 49.51 -33.01
N GLU A 681 -4.03 50.15 -32.22
CA GLU A 681 -2.85 49.45 -31.65
C GLU A 681 -3.21 48.22 -30.80
N ASN A 682 -4.38 48.21 -30.15
CA ASN A 682 -4.84 47.17 -29.27
C ASN A 682 -5.89 46.26 -29.92
N GLY A 683 -6.02 46.27 -31.26
CA GLY A 683 -6.96 45.46 -32.00
C GLY A 683 -8.19 46.25 -32.48
N PRO A 684 -9.31 45.57 -32.84
CA PRO A 684 -10.52 46.18 -33.42
C PRO A 684 -11.28 46.97 -32.38
N ASP A 685 -11.95 48.08 -32.81
CA ASP A 685 -12.93 48.74 -32.00
C ASP A 685 -14.22 47.88 -31.87
N LEU A 686 -14.42 47.32 -30.66
CA LEU A 686 -15.58 46.45 -30.37
C LEU A 686 -16.82 47.23 -29.96
N THR A 687 -16.79 48.56 -29.85
CA THR A 687 -17.95 49.34 -29.38
C THR A 687 -19.14 49.28 -30.37
N GLN A 688 -18.84 49.10 -31.63
CA GLN A 688 -19.84 49.02 -32.74
C GLN A 688 -20.08 47.56 -33.18
N VAL A 689 -19.35 46.59 -32.63
CA VAL A 689 -19.54 45.21 -33.02
C VAL A 689 -20.67 44.57 -32.21
N PRO A 690 -21.75 44.05 -32.86
CA PRO A 690 -22.82 43.36 -32.17
C PRO A 690 -22.33 42.12 -31.42
N TYR A 691 -22.91 41.89 -30.23
CA TYR A 691 -22.62 40.71 -29.46
C TYR A 691 -23.88 40.06 -28.90
N GLU A 692 -23.77 38.77 -28.60
CA GLU A 692 -24.73 37.98 -27.83
C GLU A 692 -24.19 37.70 -26.42
N ASN A 693 -25.07 37.76 -25.41
CA ASN A 693 -24.73 37.30 -24.09
C ASN A 693 -24.97 35.78 -24.03
N ILE A 694 -23.88 35.04 -24.04
CA ILE A 694 -23.91 33.57 -23.94
C ILE A 694 -23.83 33.17 -22.47
N ARG A 695 -24.63 32.16 -22.09
CA ARG A 695 -24.51 31.45 -20.83
C ARG A 695 -24.17 30.01 -21.11
N GLU A 696 -23.14 29.49 -20.44
CA GLU A 696 -22.64 28.15 -20.67
C GLU A 696 -22.21 27.50 -19.38
N PHE A 697 -22.34 26.16 -19.32
CA PHE A 697 -21.83 25.39 -18.21
C PHE A 697 -20.29 25.25 -18.30
N GLY A 698 -19.62 25.68 -17.24
CA GLY A 698 -18.20 25.39 -16.99
C GLY A 698 -18.05 24.20 -16.06
N ASN A 699 -17.24 23.24 -16.45
CA ASN A 699 -17.06 21.98 -15.72
C ASN A 699 -15.72 21.95 -15.01
N TYR A 700 -15.70 21.43 -13.79
CA TYR A 700 -14.50 21.18 -13.04
C TYR A 700 -14.70 19.98 -12.10
N SER A 701 -13.62 19.36 -11.68
CA SER A 701 -13.67 18.22 -10.75
C SER A 701 -13.25 18.64 -9.34
N VAL A 702 -13.92 18.10 -8.33
CA VAL A 702 -13.63 18.32 -6.91
C VAL A 702 -13.44 16.98 -6.23
N THR A 703 -12.51 16.89 -5.28
CA THR A 703 -12.38 15.70 -4.45
C THR A 703 -13.41 15.72 -3.34
N GLU A 704 -14.23 14.67 -3.24
CA GLU A 704 -15.27 14.50 -2.23
C GLU A 704 -15.13 13.17 -1.49
N ASN A 705 -15.81 13.06 -0.33
CA ASN A 705 -16.01 11.80 0.38
C ASN A 705 -17.15 10.99 -0.27
N GLY A 706 -17.03 10.73 -1.56
CA GLY A 706 -18.09 10.26 -2.45
C GLY A 706 -18.06 8.77 -2.77
N SER A 707 -17.29 7.93 -2.04
CA SER A 707 -17.23 6.50 -2.29
C SER A 707 -17.33 5.65 -1.03
N ALA A 708 -17.82 4.42 -1.19
CA ALA A 708 -17.83 3.38 -0.18
C ALA A 708 -17.31 2.07 -0.77
N THR A 709 -16.60 1.30 0.04
CA THR A 709 -16.07 -0.01 -0.35
C THR A 709 -16.36 -1.01 0.75
N LEU A 710 -17.11 -2.06 0.43
CA LEU A 710 -17.35 -3.18 1.30
C LEU A 710 -16.53 -4.38 0.83
N LYS A 711 -15.71 -4.95 1.72
CA LYS A 711 -14.92 -6.14 1.45
C LYS A 711 -15.32 -7.25 2.41
N ASP A 712 -15.62 -8.41 1.87
CA ASP A 712 -15.75 -9.66 2.59
C ASP A 712 -14.70 -10.64 2.05
N GLY A 713 -14.11 -11.46 2.91
CA GLY A 713 -13.15 -12.46 2.42
C GLY A 713 -12.85 -13.55 3.41
N ILE A 714 -12.37 -14.67 2.85
CA ILE A 714 -11.85 -15.82 3.58
C ILE A 714 -10.43 -16.07 3.11
N GLU A 715 -9.48 -15.94 4.01
CA GLU A 715 -8.08 -16.33 3.80
C GLU A 715 -7.85 -17.69 4.45
N PHE A 716 -7.15 -18.60 3.78
CA PHE A 716 -6.85 -19.93 4.33
C PHE A 716 -5.45 -20.38 3.93
N GLY A 717 -4.90 -21.25 4.75
CA GLY A 717 -3.64 -21.88 4.45
C GLY A 717 -3.42 -23.17 5.21
N TYR A 718 -2.63 -24.06 4.60
CA TYR A 718 -2.15 -25.30 5.16
C TYR A 718 -0.66 -25.45 4.88
N THR A 719 0.09 -25.85 5.89
CA THR A 719 1.52 -26.15 5.78
C THR A 719 1.78 -27.52 6.41
N SER A 720 2.44 -28.42 5.67
CA SER A 720 2.84 -29.72 6.19
C SER A 720 4.19 -29.64 6.91
N PRO A 721 4.50 -30.55 7.83
CA PRO A 721 5.89 -30.82 8.19
C PRO A 721 6.65 -31.34 6.94
N ARG A 722 7.97 -31.27 6.96
CA ARG A 722 8.78 -31.89 5.91
C ARG A 722 8.66 -33.42 5.98
N ILE A 723 8.12 -34.04 4.92
CA ILE A 723 7.95 -35.49 4.80
C ILE A 723 9.31 -36.11 4.52
N LYS A 724 9.88 -36.81 5.50
CA LYS A 724 11.26 -37.32 5.47
C LYS A 724 11.52 -38.26 4.28
N ALA A 725 10.57 -39.09 3.88
CA ALA A 725 10.72 -40.06 2.79
C ALA A 725 11.05 -39.40 1.43
N ILE A 726 10.48 -38.24 1.16
CA ILE A 726 10.66 -37.51 -0.11
C ILE A 726 11.36 -36.16 0.11
N ASN A 727 11.72 -35.85 1.35
CA ASN A 727 12.33 -34.61 1.81
C ASN A 727 11.62 -33.34 1.31
N THR A 728 10.27 -33.41 1.25
CA THR A 728 9.40 -32.39 0.65
C THR A 728 8.45 -31.79 1.69
N LYS A 729 8.24 -30.49 1.62
CA LYS A 729 7.24 -29.74 2.36
C LYS A 729 6.15 -29.27 1.41
N PHE A 730 4.91 -29.31 1.83
CA PHE A 730 3.73 -28.84 1.08
C PHE A 730 3.16 -27.61 1.74
N THR A 731 2.86 -26.60 0.96
CA THR A 731 2.15 -25.39 1.40
C THR A 731 1.01 -25.09 0.44
N LEU A 732 -0.21 -24.99 0.96
CA LEU A 732 -1.37 -24.50 0.22
C LEU A 732 -1.82 -23.20 0.87
N THR A 733 -1.94 -22.15 0.11
CA THR A 733 -2.55 -20.89 0.53
C THR A 733 -3.60 -20.47 -0.47
N GLY A 734 -4.60 -19.73 -0.01
CA GLY A 734 -5.61 -19.20 -0.89
C GLY A 734 -6.47 -18.16 -0.22
N ALA A 735 -7.26 -17.49 -1.03
CA ALA A 735 -8.23 -16.54 -0.53
C ALA A 735 -9.43 -16.38 -1.47
N TRP A 736 -10.58 -16.27 -0.86
CA TRP A 736 -11.79 -15.76 -1.48
C TRP A 736 -11.98 -14.30 -1.08
N PHE A 737 -12.10 -13.42 -2.07
CA PHE A 737 -12.36 -12.00 -1.86
C PHE A 737 -13.57 -11.57 -2.65
N LYS A 738 -14.44 -10.80 -2.00
CA LYS A 738 -15.55 -10.10 -2.61
C LYS A 738 -15.48 -8.63 -2.24
N THR A 739 -15.27 -7.79 -3.23
CA THR A 739 -15.19 -6.33 -3.08
C THR A 739 -16.35 -5.69 -3.80
N GLN A 740 -17.10 -4.84 -3.09
CA GLN A 740 -18.18 -4.03 -3.64
C GLN A 740 -17.79 -2.56 -3.54
N TYR A 741 -17.61 -1.92 -4.68
CA TYR A 741 -17.38 -0.48 -4.79
C TYR A 741 -18.69 0.22 -5.09
N ARG A 742 -18.94 1.36 -4.46
CA ARG A 742 -20.12 2.18 -4.69
C ARG A 742 -19.78 3.66 -4.68
N ASN A 743 -20.40 4.39 -5.57
CA ASN A 743 -20.53 5.83 -5.48
C ASN A 743 -21.62 6.18 -4.43
N THR A 744 -21.40 7.19 -3.61
CA THR A 744 -22.34 7.63 -2.56
C THR A 744 -22.89 9.03 -2.80
N VAL A 745 -22.54 9.65 -3.94
CA VAL A 745 -23.00 10.98 -4.36
C VAL A 745 -23.66 10.89 -5.73
N PRO A 746 -24.60 11.77 -6.05
CA PRO A 746 -25.22 11.83 -7.37
C PRO A 746 -24.20 12.03 -8.48
N VAL A 747 -24.51 11.57 -9.68
CA VAL A 747 -23.69 11.74 -10.88
C VAL A 747 -24.26 12.86 -11.72
N LEU A 748 -23.43 13.88 -11.99
CA LEU A 748 -23.74 14.94 -12.94
C LEU A 748 -23.28 14.52 -14.33
N GLU A 749 -24.18 14.51 -15.30
CA GLU A 749 -23.84 14.17 -16.68
C GLU A 749 -24.58 15.06 -17.67
N ARG A 750 -23.86 15.49 -18.70
CA ARG A 750 -24.41 16.26 -19.82
C ARG A 750 -24.28 15.43 -21.10
N PRO A 751 -25.34 15.28 -21.87
CA PRO A 751 -25.25 14.67 -23.19
C PRO A 751 -24.23 15.36 -24.08
N VAL A 752 -23.43 14.58 -24.80
CA VAL A 752 -22.43 15.10 -25.74
C VAL A 752 -23.12 15.31 -27.09
N ILE A 753 -24.06 16.25 -27.13
CA ILE A 753 -24.79 16.63 -28.36
C ILE A 753 -24.73 18.12 -28.53
N SER A 754 -24.89 18.57 -29.76
CA SER A 754 -25.08 19.99 -30.13
C SER A 754 -26.47 20.15 -30.74
N LEU A 755 -27.22 21.08 -30.22
CA LEU A 755 -28.55 21.42 -30.75
C LEU A 755 -28.49 22.81 -31.35
N ALA A 756 -28.87 22.94 -32.61
CA ALA A 756 -28.86 24.21 -33.35
C ALA A 756 -27.49 24.93 -33.28
N GLY A 757 -26.37 24.18 -33.32
CA GLY A 757 -25.02 24.74 -33.26
C GLY A 757 -24.54 25.18 -31.87
N SER A 758 -25.38 25.06 -30.84
CA SER A 758 -25.04 25.42 -29.46
C SER A 758 -24.80 24.20 -28.57
N SER A 759 -23.98 24.34 -27.55
CA SER A 759 -23.79 23.35 -26.50
C SER A 759 -25.11 23.05 -25.80
N TYR A 760 -25.28 21.78 -25.38
CA TYR A 760 -26.50 21.37 -24.69
C TYR A 760 -26.73 22.11 -23.38
N SER A 761 -27.94 22.57 -23.14
CA SER A 761 -28.33 23.59 -22.13
C SER A 761 -28.77 23.00 -20.78
N TYR A 762 -28.67 21.70 -20.55
CA TYR A 762 -29.10 21.05 -19.33
C TYR A 762 -28.06 20.07 -18.81
N TYR A 763 -27.95 19.92 -17.49
CA TYR A 763 -27.22 18.88 -16.78
C TYR A 763 -28.17 17.94 -16.08
N GLY A 764 -28.11 16.65 -16.36
CA GLY A 764 -28.87 15.65 -15.62
C GLY A 764 -28.19 15.31 -14.29
N ILE A 765 -28.97 15.15 -13.24
CA ILE A 765 -28.58 14.65 -11.92
C ILE A 765 -29.14 13.25 -11.80
N TYR A 766 -28.26 12.26 -11.81
CA TYR A 766 -28.63 10.85 -11.75
C TYR A 766 -28.30 10.28 -10.37
N LYS A 767 -29.05 9.24 -9.98
CA LYS A 767 -28.69 8.46 -8.79
C LYS A 767 -27.25 7.95 -8.86
N ASN A 768 -26.73 7.60 -7.70
CA ASN A 768 -25.43 6.94 -7.55
C ASN A 768 -25.47 5.49 -8.09
N ASP A 769 -25.54 5.35 -9.40
CA ASP A 769 -25.67 4.10 -10.15
C ASP A 769 -24.32 3.53 -10.67
N THR A 770 -23.21 4.03 -10.18
CA THR A 770 -21.89 3.61 -10.59
C THR A 770 -21.23 2.77 -9.52
N GLY A 771 -21.58 1.51 -9.46
CA GLY A 771 -21.00 0.51 -8.58
C GLY A 771 -20.33 -0.63 -9.35
N TYR A 772 -19.56 -1.40 -8.62
CA TYR A 772 -18.79 -2.50 -9.19
C TYR A 772 -18.58 -3.59 -8.15
N ILE A 773 -18.88 -4.82 -8.51
CA ILE A 773 -18.58 -6.01 -7.70
C ILE A 773 -17.46 -6.78 -8.37
N ASN A 774 -16.44 -7.11 -7.60
CA ASN A 774 -15.37 -8.01 -8.01
C ASN A 774 -15.23 -9.12 -6.97
N GLU A 775 -15.31 -10.38 -7.41
CA GLU A 775 -15.23 -11.55 -6.56
C GLU A 775 -14.31 -12.59 -7.20
N ASN A 776 -13.41 -13.16 -6.41
CA ASN A 776 -12.49 -14.19 -6.90
C ASN A 776 -12.13 -15.19 -5.80
N LEU A 777 -11.73 -16.39 -6.21
CA LEU A 777 -11.14 -17.41 -5.36
C LEU A 777 -9.81 -17.85 -5.95
N ASN A 778 -8.72 -17.43 -5.32
CA ASN A 778 -7.35 -17.72 -5.73
C ASN A 778 -6.74 -18.83 -4.85
N TYR A 779 -5.86 -19.63 -5.44
CA TYR A 779 -5.07 -20.65 -4.75
C TYR A 779 -3.61 -20.60 -5.19
N ASN A 780 -2.74 -21.06 -4.28
CA ASN A 780 -1.31 -21.26 -4.53
C ASN A 780 -0.87 -22.51 -3.76
N PHE A 781 -0.50 -23.56 -4.47
CA PHE A 781 0.03 -24.82 -3.93
C PHE A 781 1.50 -24.94 -4.27
N ILE A 782 2.36 -24.98 -3.26
CA ILE A 782 3.80 -24.98 -3.39
C ILE A 782 4.35 -26.26 -2.81
N THR A 783 5.27 -26.92 -3.53
CA THR A 783 6.05 -28.04 -3.08
C THR A 783 7.52 -27.67 -3.02
N ASP A 784 8.17 -27.92 -1.87
CA ASP A 784 9.57 -27.58 -1.64
C ASP A 784 10.35 -28.82 -1.26
N THR A 785 11.18 -29.30 -2.19
CA THR A 785 12.01 -30.49 -2.05
C THR A 785 13.47 -30.09 -1.86
N TYR A 786 14.10 -30.58 -0.83
CA TYR A 786 15.53 -30.43 -0.59
C TYR A 786 16.27 -31.74 -0.86
N ILE A 787 17.20 -31.73 -1.79
CA ILE A 787 18.07 -32.87 -2.12
C ILE A 787 19.44 -32.59 -1.54
N SER A 788 19.70 -33.12 -0.32
CA SER A 788 20.89 -32.84 0.50
C SER A 788 22.20 -33.18 -0.22
N ASP A 789 22.24 -34.36 -0.84
CA ASP A 789 23.45 -34.90 -1.47
C ASP A 789 23.90 -34.07 -2.68
N LEU A 790 22.92 -33.39 -3.31
CA LEU A 790 23.20 -32.53 -4.44
C LEU A 790 23.23 -31.03 -4.04
N GLY A 791 22.90 -30.68 -2.81
CA GLY A 791 22.74 -29.29 -2.40
C GLY A 791 21.72 -28.51 -3.26
N LEU A 792 20.63 -29.20 -3.66
CA LEU A 792 19.57 -28.65 -4.50
C LEU A 792 18.30 -28.37 -3.69
N ILE A 793 17.71 -27.23 -3.93
CA ILE A 793 16.35 -26.89 -3.49
C ILE A 793 15.51 -26.77 -4.76
N VAL A 794 14.47 -27.59 -4.87
CA VAL A 794 13.55 -27.59 -6.02
C VAL A 794 12.16 -27.18 -5.51
N SER A 795 11.57 -26.15 -6.10
CA SER A 795 10.23 -25.70 -5.79
C SER A 795 9.35 -25.71 -7.03
N VAL A 796 8.16 -26.26 -6.88
CA VAL A 796 7.10 -26.20 -7.89
C VAL A 796 5.92 -25.50 -7.26
N SER A 797 5.38 -24.49 -7.94
CA SER A 797 4.16 -23.77 -7.52
C SER A 797 3.09 -23.96 -8.58
N LEU A 798 1.93 -24.47 -8.16
CA LEU A 798 0.71 -24.52 -8.95
C LEU A 798 -0.23 -23.45 -8.40
N GLN A 799 -0.53 -22.42 -9.19
CA GLN A 799 -1.33 -21.30 -8.73
C GLN A 799 -2.32 -20.83 -9.79
N GLY A 800 -3.38 -20.20 -9.36
CA GLY A 800 -4.39 -19.69 -10.25
C GLY A 800 -5.64 -19.20 -9.54
N SER A 801 -6.69 -19.04 -10.31
CA SER A 801 -8.02 -18.65 -9.83
C SER A 801 -9.03 -19.73 -10.19
N LEU A 802 -9.84 -20.16 -9.24
CA LEU A 802 -10.94 -21.10 -9.51
C LEU A 802 -12.07 -20.39 -10.25
N TYR A 803 -12.27 -19.12 -9.98
CA TYR A 803 -13.14 -18.23 -10.76
C TYR A 803 -12.82 -16.76 -10.44
N ASN A 804 -13.22 -15.90 -11.37
CA ASN A 804 -13.28 -14.45 -11.18
C ASN A 804 -14.64 -13.96 -11.69
N TYR A 805 -15.37 -13.25 -10.84
CA TYR A 805 -16.68 -12.71 -11.14
C TYR A 805 -16.64 -11.18 -11.07
N GLN A 806 -17.17 -10.54 -12.10
CA GLN A 806 -17.25 -9.09 -12.21
C GLN A 806 -18.66 -8.69 -12.61
N LYS A 807 -19.17 -7.64 -11.97
CA LYS A 807 -20.46 -7.05 -12.30
C LYS A 807 -20.43 -5.56 -12.03
N TYR A 808 -20.90 -4.77 -12.98
CA TYR A 808 -21.18 -3.35 -12.80
C TYR A 808 -22.62 -3.15 -12.36
N ASP A 809 -22.87 -2.12 -11.55
CA ASP A 809 -24.24 -1.72 -11.25
C ASP A 809 -24.93 -1.25 -12.52
N GLN A 810 -26.25 -1.45 -12.61
CA GLN A 810 -27.03 -1.00 -13.73
C GLN A 810 -27.14 0.53 -13.71
N ARG A 811 -26.76 1.16 -14.81
CA ARG A 811 -26.96 2.58 -14.99
C ARG A 811 -28.47 2.87 -15.10
N ILE A 812 -28.90 3.96 -14.46
CA ILE A 812 -30.28 4.41 -14.49
C ILE A 812 -30.44 5.33 -15.72
N PRO A 813 -31.37 5.04 -16.65
CA PRO A 813 -31.52 5.83 -17.86
C PRO A 813 -31.92 7.27 -17.59
N GLU A 814 -32.82 7.50 -16.65
CA GLU A 814 -33.45 8.79 -16.39
C GLU A 814 -32.79 9.51 -15.23
N PRO A 815 -32.60 10.82 -15.33
CA PRO A 815 -32.14 11.61 -14.19
C PRO A 815 -33.30 11.78 -13.16
N GLU A 816 -32.95 11.98 -11.89
CA GLU A 816 -33.92 12.40 -10.86
C GLU A 816 -34.31 13.87 -11.01
N ALA A 817 -33.38 14.66 -11.50
CA ALA A 817 -33.51 16.10 -11.69
C ALA A 817 -32.56 16.57 -12.78
N TYR A 818 -32.73 17.81 -13.22
CA TYR A 818 -31.80 18.49 -14.11
C TYR A 818 -31.55 19.93 -13.69
N ILE A 819 -30.40 20.48 -14.08
CA ILE A 819 -30.02 21.87 -13.86
C ILE A 819 -30.11 22.60 -15.22
N ASP A 820 -30.79 23.76 -15.27
CA ASP A 820 -30.83 24.63 -16.44
C ASP A 820 -29.69 25.68 -16.43
N LEU A 821 -29.58 26.46 -17.50
CA LEU A 821 -28.58 27.56 -17.60
C LEU A 821 -28.89 28.76 -16.65
N ASN A 822 -30.00 28.75 -15.89
CA ASN A 822 -30.26 29.72 -14.83
C ASN A 822 -29.75 29.22 -13.47
N GLY A 823 -29.26 27.98 -13.40
CA GLY A 823 -28.82 27.32 -12.18
C GLY A 823 -29.99 26.78 -11.36
N VAL A 824 -31.18 26.74 -11.95
CA VAL A 824 -32.35 26.18 -11.27
C VAL A 824 -32.41 24.69 -11.46
N THR A 825 -32.59 23.98 -10.35
CA THR A 825 -32.77 22.53 -10.36
C THR A 825 -34.24 22.20 -10.50
N HIS A 826 -34.61 21.42 -11.49
CA HIS A 826 -35.94 20.94 -11.79
C HIS A 826 -36.01 19.44 -11.61
N VAL A 827 -37.12 18.93 -11.06
CA VAL A 827 -37.42 17.50 -11.03
C VAL A 827 -37.71 17.03 -12.46
N PHE A 828 -37.10 15.89 -12.86
CA PHE A 828 -37.37 15.31 -14.17
C PHE A 828 -38.76 14.62 -14.16
N THR A 829 -39.62 14.94 -15.13
CA THR A 829 -41.01 14.47 -15.20
C THR A 829 -41.28 13.70 -16.49
N ASP A 830 -42.48 13.07 -16.57
CA ASP A 830 -42.91 12.37 -17.78
C ASP A 830 -43.02 13.29 -19.00
N ALA A 831 -43.36 14.57 -18.79
CA ALA A 831 -43.40 15.56 -19.85
C ALA A 831 -42.02 15.86 -20.43
N ASP A 832 -40.95 15.78 -19.62
CA ASP A 832 -39.58 16.04 -20.05
C ASP A 832 -39.03 14.91 -20.94
N ARG A 833 -39.59 13.68 -20.88
CA ARG A 833 -39.23 12.56 -21.77
C ARG A 833 -39.58 12.82 -23.24
N THR A 834 -40.59 13.63 -23.51
CA THR A 834 -41.06 13.98 -24.86
C THR A 834 -40.70 15.39 -25.27
N ASP A 835 -40.13 16.18 -24.36
CA ASP A 835 -39.63 17.52 -24.65
C ASP A 835 -38.49 17.48 -25.66
N LEU A 836 -38.50 18.37 -26.67
CA LEU A 836 -37.56 18.41 -27.77
C LEU A 836 -36.10 18.48 -27.31
N TYR A 837 -35.85 19.14 -26.19
CA TYR A 837 -34.51 19.36 -25.66
C TYR A 837 -34.16 18.37 -24.51
N LYS A 838 -35.08 18.17 -23.56
CA LYS A 838 -34.81 17.41 -22.33
C LYS A 838 -34.85 15.90 -22.51
N GLN A 839 -35.49 15.36 -23.56
CA GLN A 839 -35.46 13.94 -23.92
C GLN A 839 -34.03 13.36 -24.00
N TRP A 840 -33.06 14.18 -24.35
CA TRP A 840 -31.64 13.79 -24.46
C TRP A 840 -30.96 13.57 -23.11
N LEU A 841 -31.60 13.96 -22.01
CA LEU A 841 -31.16 13.60 -20.66
C LEU A 841 -31.43 12.13 -20.35
N VAL A 842 -32.32 11.46 -21.09
CA VAL A 842 -32.48 10.00 -20.96
C VAL A 842 -31.28 9.34 -21.61
N ARG A 843 -30.47 8.67 -20.78
CA ARG A 843 -29.28 7.97 -21.22
C ARG A 843 -29.65 6.76 -22.07
N ASN A 844 -28.91 6.54 -23.14
CA ASN A 844 -28.96 5.27 -23.84
C ASN A 844 -28.13 4.25 -23.03
N VAL A 845 -28.80 3.44 -22.23
CA VAL A 845 -28.18 2.40 -21.42
C VAL A 845 -28.26 1.09 -22.18
N SER A 846 -27.11 0.56 -22.55
CA SER A 846 -27.03 -0.76 -23.19
C SER A 846 -27.50 -1.85 -22.25
N THR A 847 -28.25 -2.82 -22.74
CA THR A 847 -28.61 -4.03 -21.98
C THR A 847 -27.39 -4.85 -21.58
N THR A 848 -26.23 -4.58 -22.20
CA THR A 848 -24.95 -5.25 -21.89
C THR A 848 -24.15 -4.57 -20.78
N ASP A 849 -24.50 -3.33 -20.39
CA ASP A 849 -23.71 -2.54 -19.44
C ASP A 849 -23.71 -3.13 -18.02
N ASN A 850 -24.73 -3.90 -17.66
CA ASN A 850 -24.88 -4.53 -16.34
C ASN A 850 -24.66 -6.04 -16.34
N LEU A 851 -24.20 -6.60 -17.46
CA LEU A 851 -23.95 -8.03 -17.51
C LEU A 851 -22.81 -8.42 -16.58
N SER A 852 -23.04 -9.50 -15.87
CA SER A 852 -21.98 -10.12 -15.08
C SER A 852 -21.06 -10.94 -15.99
N THR A 853 -19.76 -10.83 -15.78
CA THR A 853 -18.77 -11.68 -16.42
C THR A 853 -18.20 -12.64 -15.39
N ARG A 854 -18.25 -13.93 -15.68
CA ARG A 854 -17.64 -14.96 -14.85
C ARG A 854 -16.56 -15.67 -15.66
N TYR A 855 -15.32 -15.33 -15.36
CA TYR A 855 -14.18 -16.10 -15.84
C TYR A 855 -14.08 -17.38 -15.01
N THR A 856 -13.86 -18.48 -15.67
CA THR A 856 -13.72 -19.79 -15.07
C THR A 856 -12.27 -20.04 -14.63
N TYR A 857 -11.93 -21.28 -14.39
CA TYR A 857 -10.63 -21.72 -13.90
C TYR A 857 -9.46 -21.20 -14.73
N THR A 858 -8.46 -20.64 -14.05
CA THR A 858 -7.14 -20.36 -14.59
C THR A 858 -6.08 -21.05 -13.73
N GLY A 859 -5.03 -21.54 -14.36
CA GLY A 859 -3.94 -22.19 -13.64
C GLY A 859 -2.61 -21.98 -14.35
N GLN A 860 -1.55 -21.87 -13.56
CA GLN A 860 -0.18 -21.83 -14.05
C GLN A 860 0.76 -22.61 -13.16
N ALA A 861 1.80 -23.18 -13.74
CA ALA A 861 2.86 -23.87 -13.04
C ALA A 861 4.17 -23.07 -13.12
N ASN A 862 4.77 -22.79 -11.97
CA ASN A 862 6.08 -22.15 -11.86
C ASN A 862 7.08 -23.14 -11.31
N PHE A 863 8.31 -23.06 -11.78
CA PHE A 863 9.40 -23.94 -11.41
C PHE A 863 10.61 -23.13 -10.97
N LYS A 864 11.28 -23.58 -9.90
CA LYS A 864 12.45 -22.92 -9.38
C LYS A 864 13.46 -23.92 -8.82
N VAL A 865 14.71 -23.70 -9.13
CA VAL A 865 15.83 -24.50 -8.64
C VAL A 865 16.89 -23.58 -8.04
N THR A 866 17.36 -23.91 -6.85
CA THR A 866 18.52 -23.28 -6.23
C THR A 866 19.59 -24.35 -5.97
N LYS A 867 20.79 -24.15 -6.50
CA LYS A 867 21.97 -24.98 -6.29
C LYS A 867 22.93 -24.27 -5.36
N ILE A 868 23.28 -24.93 -4.27
CA ILE A 868 24.39 -24.53 -3.39
C ILE A 868 25.65 -25.15 -3.96
N ILE A 869 26.53 -24.36 -4.58
CA ILE A 869 27.79 -24.84 -5.21
C ILE A 869 28.86 -25.02 -4.14
N TYR A 870 29.04 -23.98 -3.29
CA TYR A 870 29.86 -24.01 -2.10
C TYR A 870 29.08 -23.33 -0.96
N LYS A 871 29.58 -23.40 0.27
CA LYS A 871 28.93 -22.70 1.41
C LYS A 871 28.68 -21.23 1.14
N SER A 872 29.51 -20.62 0.28
CA SER A 872 29.49 -19.19 -0.04
C SER A 872 28.81 -18.85 -1.39
N LEU A 873 28.66 -19.81 -2.31
CA LEU A 873 28.13 -19.55 -3.66
C LEU A 873 26.84 -20.32 -3.90
N LYS A 874 25.78 -19.58 -4.21
CA LYS A 874 24.46 -20.12 -4.63
C LYS A 874 24.12 -19.62 -6.02
N THR A 875 23.59 -20.49 -6.86
CA THR A 875 22.95 -20.12 -8.12
C THR A 875 21.50 -20.55 -8.08
N SER A 876 20.64 -19.73 -8.60
CA SER A 876 19.22 -20.02 -8.65
C SER A 876 18.68 -19.70 -10.04
N MET A 877 17.77 -20.52 -10.53
CA MET A 877 17.04 -20.32 -11.79
C MET A 877 15.56 -20.48 -11.52
N PHE A 878 14.75 -19.65 -12.17
CA PHE A 878 13.30 -19.77 -12.11
C PHE A 878 12.67 -19.68 -13.51
N VAL A 879 11.53 -20.35 -13.66
CA VAL A 879 10.66 -20.26 -14.83
C VAL A 879 9.22 -20.10 -14.33
N ASN A 880 8.65 -18.94 -14.54
CA ASN A 880 7.25 -18.70 -14.27
C ASN A 880 6.43 -19.03 -15.52
N ARG A 881 5.22 -19.56 -15.32
CA ARG A 881 4.34 -20.01 -16.41
C ARG A 881 5.00 -21.04 -17.34
N LEU A 882 5.74 -22.00 -16.77
CA LEU A 882 6.21 -23.15 -17.53
C LEU A 882 5.05 -23.84 -18.24
N PHE A 883 3.89 -23.90 -17.59
CA PHE A 883 2.60 -24.25 -18.15
C PHE A 883 1.56 -23.24 -17.69
N SER A 884 0.66 -22.84 -18.56
CA SER A 884 -0.49 -22.01 -18.22
C SER A 884 -1.74 -22.53 -18.94
N TYR A 885 -2.86 -22.45 -18.26
CA TYR A 885 -4.15 -22.87 -18.76
C TYR A 885 -5.23 -21.88 -18.34
N GLU A 886 -6.03 -21.44 -19.33
CA GLU A 886 -7.24 -20.65 -19.09
C GLU A 886 -8.42 -21.41 -19.71
N HIS A 887 -9.37 -21.76 -18.86
CA HIS A 887 -10.58 -22.45 -19.30
C HIS A 887 -11.47 -21.51 -20.11
N PRO A 888 -12.03 -21.93 -21.27
CA PRO A 888 -12.95 -21.12 -22.05
C PRO A 888 -14.17 -20.68 -21.22
N TYR A 889 -14.65 -19.48 -21.45
CA TYR A 889 -15.87 -18.96 -20.81
C TYR A 889 -16.86 -18.45 -21.85
N TYR A 890 -18.11 -18.26 -21.45
CA TYR A 890 -19.15 -17.70 -22.31
C TYR A 890 -19.41 -16.25 -21.93
N PHE A 891 -19.45 -15.38 -22.95
CA PHE A 891 -19.83 -13.98 -22.81
C PHE A 891 -20.80 -13.65 -23.94
N LEU A 892 -21.99 -13.13 -23.61
CA LEU A 892 -23.05 -12.80 -24.57
C LEU A 892 -23.40 -13.98 -25.51
N GLY A 893 -23.45 -15.22 -24.98
CA GLY A 893 -23.72 -16.40 -25.78
C GLY A 893 -22.58 -16.93 -26.62
N SER A 894 -21.48 -16.16 -26.77
CA SER A 894 -20.29 -16.54 -27.52
C SER A 894 -19.27 -17.22 -26.63
N LYS A 895 -18.72 -18.33 -27.09
CA LYS A 895 -17.61 -19.01 -26.42
C LYS A 895 -16.32 -18.23 -26.66
N ILE A 896 -15.74 -17.68 -25.59
CA ILE A 896 -14.45 -17.00 -25.61
C ILE A 896 -13.37 -18.01 -25.24
N VAL A 897 -12.43 -18.22 -26.13
CA VAL A 897 -11.22 -19.01 -25.92
C VAL A 897 -10.05 -18.04 -25.89
N ARG A 898 -9.44 -17.86 -24.74
CA ARG A 898 -8.20 -17.11 -24.65
C ARG A 898 -7.05 -18.03 -25.06
N LYS A 899 -6.35 -17.67 -26.13
CA LYS A 899 -5.08 -18.32 -26.42
C LYS A 899 -4.07 -17.84 -25.39
N ASN A 900 -3.40 -18.78 -24.72
CA ASN A 900 -2.31 -18.47 -23.80
C ASN A 900 -1.19 -17.76 -24.55
N GLY A 901 -1.28 -16.41 -24.62
CA GLY A 901 -0.28 -15.58 -25.28
C GLY A 901 0.92 -15.25 -24.39
N ASN A 902 0.90 -15.67 -23.14
CA ASN A 902 1.97 -15.37 -22.20
C ASN A 902 3.07 -16.42 -22.29
N SER A 903 4.19 -16.05 -22.92
CA SER A 903 5.42 -16.88 -22.94
C SER A 903 5.93 -17.16 -21.53
N PRO A 904 6.64 -18.26 -21.28
CA PRO A 904 7.35 -18.50 -20.04
C PRO A 904 8.29 -17.33 -19.73
N TYR A 905 8.27 -16.88 -18.48
CA TYR A 905 9.18 -15.87 -17.97
C TYR A 905 10.24 -16.53 -17.11
N PHE A 906 11.51 -16.30 -17.38
CA PHE A 906 12.61 -16.94 -16.69
C PHE A 906 13.71 -15.97 -16.30
N GLY A 907 14.49 -16.37 -15.30
CA GLY A 907 15.65 -15.62 -14.86
C GLY A 907 16.62 -16.47 -14.05
N MET A 908 17.79 -15.89 -13.84
CA MET A 908 18.88 -16.51 -13.08
C MET A 908 19.47 -15.52 -12.09
N GLU A 909 19.91 -16.05 -10.97
CA GLU A 909 20.58 -15.30 -9.92
C GLU A 909 21.84 -16.00 -9.45
N LEU A 910 22.90 -15.23 -9.25
CA LEU A 910 24.13 -15.63 -8.55
C LEU A 910 24.20 -14.86 -7.24
N ASN A 911 24.38 -15.56 -6.14
CA ASN A 911 24.56 -14.97 -4.81
C ASN A 911 25.83 -15.53 -4.20
N TYR A 912 26.76 -14.65 -3.84
CA TYR A 912 28.04 -14.98 -3.26
C TYR A 912 28.19 -14.29 -1.90
N ASN A 913 28.50 -15.10 -0.86
CA ASN A 913 28.72 -14.65 0.50
C ASN A 913 30.19 -14.96 0.90
N PHE A 914 31.01 -13.92 1.08
CA PHE A 914 32.43 -14.04 1.44
C PHE A 914 32.62 -14.36 2.92
#